data_dbd21a63031757fe6e47696ae691dac9
#
_entry.id   dbd21a63031757fe6e47696ae691dac9
#
_cell.length_a   1.000
_cell.length_b   1.000
_cell.length_c   1.000
_cell.angle_alpha   90.00
_cell.angle_beta   90.00
_cell.angle_gamma   90.00
#
_symmetry.space_group_name_H-M   'P 1'
#
loop_
_entity.id
_entity.type
_entity.pdbx_description
1 polymer ?
#
loop_
_entity_poly.entity_id
_entity_poly.type
_entity_poly.pdbx_seq_one_letter_code
_entity_poly.pdbx_strand_id
1 'polypeptide(L)'
;MTFAALDAKTYRRRANAWAMYDWANSAFFTTILAAVLPTYYSAVAGSTLASSAIATRNWSLSLSLALFISALISPVLGTLSDIARNKKVLLAFFTGIGVIGTGLMVLIGTGDWVLASVLIVIARFGAAASNVFYDALLPHVAKPEDQDEVSNQGYALGYLGGGLLLAINVVMINVIPDDVFGFPFDFAGIRLSFASVAVWWTVFSIPLLRQVPEPQTANEVGSGNVIAGSFKQLGSTLREIRNYSELFKFLIAFIIYNDGIGTIIGVAAIYGAELGFATTELILALLLVQFVGIPFSLIFGRLPEPQAPLRKHYLAYILFNVVGLLLVAGIGRFTLPMDVTGASPGKYVTQGEFVGEGVYNLSQQETEAENWVVENVDAALLDTETDIPYLSTTLPNSTYSFLYYGQDMVLMYATSPTGGMMEVKVDGEVITQIDTYSETNRYDVTETIEVESVGTHELTLTLVTDSEESLAIRDVTVLPAKRTSNLGYILGLIGAVQVGALLFTVLGGAHLVSGLAETLTTKRSILLSLFVYSIIAIWGYFVDSSLDFWLLAWMVGIVQGGSQALSRSLYAALSPASKSGEFFGFFSTMSKFSSITGPLIFAAVISIFGNSRPAVLSLIALFIVGGVLLAQVDVQAGKRHADEDNSSTPA
;
A
#
# COMPACT_ATOMS: atom_id res chain seq x y z
N MET A 1 -20.26 -23.76 -25.99
CA MET A 1 -19.22 -24.59 -26.66
C MET A 1 -18.55 -25.42 -25.60
N THR A 2 -18.65 -26.70 -25.66
CA THR A 2 -17.97 -27.63 -24.75
C THR A 2 -16.46 -27.58 -25.00
N PHE A 3 -15.62 -27.56 -23.95
CA PHE A 3 -14.15 -27.60 -24.03
C PHE A 3 -13.62 -28.74 -24.92
N ALA A 4 -14.37 -29.82 -25.05
CA ALA A 4 -14.04 -30.98 -25.90
C ALA A 4 -13.91 -30.67 -27.40
N ALA A 5 -14.44 -29.55 -27.87
CA ALA A 5 -14.40 -29.15 -29.28
C ALA A 5 -13.28 -28.12 -29.61
N LEU A 6 -12.48 -27.70 -28.61
CA LEU A 6 -11.41 -26.71 -28.80
C LEU A 6 -10.07 -27.38 -29.09
N ASP A 7 -9.36 -26.89 -30.11
CA ASP A 7 -7.96 -27.27 -30.30
C ASP A 7 -7.06 -26.69 -29.18
N ALA A 8 -5.97 -27.36 -28.87
CA ALA A 8 -5.08 -27.00 -27.77
C ALA A 8 -4.50 -25.56 -27.91
N LYS A 9 -4.31 -25.09 -29.15
CA LYS A 9 -3.79 -23.75 -29.42
C LYS A 9 -4.82 -22.67 -29.07
N THR A 10 -6.07 -22.85 -29.47
CA THR A 10 -7.17 -21.92 -29.16
C THR A 10 -7.48 -21.92 -27.66
N TYR A 11 -7.43 -23.07 -27.01
CA TYR A 11 -7.58 -23.20 -25.56
C TYR A 11 -6.54 -22.38 -24.80
N ARG A 12 -5.25 -22.64 -25.07
CA ARG A 12 -4.14 -21.89 -24.46
C ARG A 12 -4.22 -20.39 -24.74
N ARG A 13 -4.62 -19.99 -25.96
CA ARG A 13 -4.78 -18.58 -26.32
C ARG A 13 -5.86 -17.89 -25.48
N ARG A 14 -6.98 -18.57 -25.19
CA ARG A 14 -8.05 -18.04 -24.32
C ARG A 14 -7.60 -17.94 -22.87
N ALA A 15 -6.94 -18.98 -22.34
CA ALA A 15 -6.38 -18.97 -20.98
C ALA A 15 -5.37 -17.84 -20.81
N ASN A 16 -4.43 -17.69 -21.73
CA ASN A 16 -3.45 -16.59 -21.70
C ASN A 16 -4.11 -15.21 -21.79
N ALA A 17 -5.14 -15.06 -22.63
CA ALA A 17 -5.85 -13.80 -22.78
C ALA A 17 -6.64 -13.43 -21.52
N TRP A 18 -7.16 -14.41 -20.80
CA TRP A 18 -7.77 -14.22 -19.49
C TRP A 18 -6.71 -13.81 -18.45
N ALA A 19 -5.62 -14.54 -18.34
CA ALA A 19 -4.52 -14.25 -17.41
C ALA A 19 -3.85 -12.88 -17.66
N MET A 20 -3.88 -12.36 -18.90
CA MET A 20 -3.39 -11.00 -19.23
C MET A 20 -4.20 -9.89 -18.55
N TYR A 21 -5.39 -10.15 -18.04
CA TYR A 21 -6.12 -9.15 -17.27
C TYR A 21 -5.49 -8.92 -15.90
N ASP A 22 -4.94 -9.96 -15.25
CA ASP A 22 -4.17 -9.81 -14.02
C ASP A 22 -2.88 -8.99 -14.24
N TRP A 23 -2.19 -9.24 -15.37
CA TRP A 23 -1.08 -8.39 -15.80
C TRP A 23 -1.50 -6.92 -15.93
N ALA A 24 -2.71 -6.67 -16.44
CA ALA A 24 -3.23 -5.32 -16.67
C ALA A 24 -3.60 -4.61 -15.36
N ASN A 25 -4.44 -5.22 -14.53
CA ASN A 25 -5.03 -4.57 -13.38
C ASN A 25 -4.11 -4.55 -12.14
N SER A 26 -3.15 -5.47 -12.05
CA SER A 26 -2.19 -5.51 -10.95
C SER A 26 -1.34 -4.24 -10.86
N ALA A 27 -1.12 -3.55 -11.98
CA ALA A 27 -0.46 -2.25 -11.99
C ALA A 27 -1.19 -1.19 -11.14
N PHE A 28 -2.52 -1.21 -11.10
CA PHE A 28 -3.30 -0.35 -10.21
C PHE A 28 -3.03 -0.69 -8.74
N PHE A 29 -3.03 -1.98 -8.39
CA PHE A 29 -2.81 -2.40 -7.00
C PHE A 29 -1.38 -2.13 -6.53
N THR A 30 -0.38 -2.33 -7.39
CA THR A 30 1.03 -2.13 -7.03
C THR A 30 1.42 -0.66 -7.05
N THR A 31 1.22 0.04 -8.16
CA THR A 31 1.68 1.42 -8.32
C THR A 31 0.77 2.40 -7.59
N ILE A 32 -0.55 2.37 -7.85
CA ILE A 32 -1.46 3.37 -7.29
C ILE A 32 -1.72 3.09 -5.82
N LEU A 33 -2.20 1.88 -5.50
CA LEU A 33 -2.74 1.61 -4.18
C LEU A 33 -1.67 1.37 -3.11
N ALA A 34 -0.58 0.67 -3.48
CA ALA A 34 0.43 0.26 -2.51
C ALA A 34 1.67 1.18 -2.47
N ALA A 35 2.08 1.76 -3.61
CA ALA A 35 3.39 2.42 -3.70
C ALA A 35 3.32 3.94 -3.84
N VAL A 36 2.83 4.46 -4.96
CA VAL A 36 3.02 5.87 -5.33
C VAL A 36 1.97 6.79 -4.72
N LEU A 37 0.67 6.44 -4.84
CA LEU A 37 -0.38 7.33 -4.35
C LEU A 37 -0.38 7.52 -2.81
N PRO A 38 -0.10 6.50 -1.97
CA PRO A 38 -0.06 6.70 -0.52
C PRO A 38 1.01 7.71 -0.09
N THR A 39 2.20 7.64 -0.66
CA THR A 39 3.31 8.56 -0.37
C THR A 39 3.00 9.96 -0.90
N TYR A 40 2.48 10.07 -2.13
CA TYR A 40 2.04 11.32 -2.72
C TYR A 40 0.87 11.94 -1.95
N TYR A 41 -0.07 11.12 -1.46
CA TYR A 41 -1.17 11.57 -0.62
C TYR A 41 -0.66 12.20 0.67
N SER A 42 0.32 11.60 1.34
CA SER A 42 0.89 12.15 2.57
C SER A 42 1.71 13.41 2.32
N ALA A 43 2.59 13.40 1.32
CA ALA A 43 3.59 14.45 1.12
C ALA A 43 3.05 15.67 0.34
N VAL A 44 2.13 15.46 -0.59
CA VAL A 44 1.67 16.51 -1.53
C VAL A 44 0.19 16.82 -1.37
N ALA A 45 -0.69 15.83 -1.61
CA ALA A 45 -2.13 16.07 -1.53
C ALA A 45 -2.59 16.44 -0.11
N GLY A 46 -1.97 15.88 0.91
CA GLY A 46 -2.25 16.14 2.33
C GLY A 46 -1.35 17.18 2.98
N SER A 47 -0.53 17.90 2.23
CA SER A 47 0.42 18.88 2.79
C SER A 47 -0.23 20.01 3.59
N THR A 48 -1.50 20.33 3.31
CA THR A 48 -2.30 21.31 4.05
C THR A 48 -2.97 20.74 5.31
N LEU A 49 -2.84 19.45 5.58
CA LEU A 49 -3.37 18.84 6.80
C LEU A 49 -2.43 19.10 7.98
N ALA A 50 -3.01 19.23 9.17
CA ALA A 50 -2.26 19.59 10.38
C ALA A 50 -1.15 18.60 10.77
N SER A 51 -1.16 17.35 10.26
CA SER A 51 -0.08 16.39 10.47
C SER A 51 -0.11 15.23 9.48
N SER A 52 1.04 14.56 9.29
CA SER A 52 1.15 13.33 8.49
C SER A 52 0.28 12.18 9.06
N ALA A 53 0.06 12.13 10.38
CA ALA A 53 -0.83 11.17 11.01
C ALA A 53 -2.30 11.39 10.59
N ILE A 54 -2.75 12.64 10.40
CA ILE A 54 -4.08 12.96 9.86
C ILE A 54 -4.17 12.52 8.40
N ALA A 55 -3.14 12.72 7.59
CA ALA A 55 -3.10 12.21 6.22
C ALA A 55 -3.23 10.68 6.20
N THR A 56 -2.48 9.97 7.04
CA THR A 56 -2.55 8.50 7.20
C THR A 56 -3.94 8.04 7.63
N ARG A 57 -4.57 8.74 8.57
CA ARG A 57 -5.95 8.47 9.00
C ARG A 57 -6.94 8.65 7.84
N ASN A 58 -6.89 9.77 7.12
CA ASN A 58 -7.80 10.06 6.01
C ASN A 58 -7.62 9.08 4.85
N TRP A 59 -6.38 8.69 4.55
CA TRP A 59 -6.07 7.62 3.60
C TRP A 59 -6.74 6.30 4.01
N SER A 60 -6.54 5.87 5.26
CA SER A 60 -7.11 4.63 5.79
C SER A 60 -8.64 4.63 5.76
N LEU A 61 -9.27 5.77 6.08
CA LEU A 61 -10.72 5.95 5.97
C LEU A 61 -11.19 5.87 4.51
N SER A 62 -10.47 6.46 3.57
CA SER A 62 -10.78 6.41 2.13
C SER A 62 -10.71 4.98 1.60
N LEU A 63 -9.68 4.21 2.00
CA LEU A 63 -9.57 2.79 1.66
C LEU A 63 -10.72 1.98 2.24
N SER A 64 -11.05 2.19 3.52
CA SER A 64 -12.16 1.50 4.18
C SER A 64 -13.49 1.80 3.51
N LEU A 65 -13.75 3.06 3.15
CA LEU A 65 -14.95 3.48 2.42
C LEU A 65 -15.04 2.80 1.05
N ALA A 66 -13.94 2.77 0.29
CA ALA A 66 -13.89 2.12 -1.02
C ALA A 66 -14.19 0.62 -0.92
N LEU A 67 -13.63 -0.05 0.08
CA LEU A 67 -13.85 -1.48 0.34
C LEU A 67 -15.27 -1.74 0.82
N PHE A 68 -15.81 -0.90 1.70
CA PHE A 68 -17.19 -1.00 2.18
C PHE A 68 -18.20 -0.88 1.03
N ILE A 69 -18.06 0.12 0.16
CA ILE A 69 -18.91 0.28 -1.03
C ILE A 69 -18.79 -0.95 -1.94
N SER A 70 -17.55 -1.41 -2.18
CA SER A 70 -17.30 -2.58 -3.03
C SER A 70 -17.93 -3.84 -2.46
N ALA A 71 -17.82 -4.06 -1.15
CA ALA A 71 -18.39 -5.20 -0.46
C ALA A 71 -19.94 -5.18 -0.48
N LEU A 72 -20.54 -4.00 -0.24
CA LEU A 72 -21.99 -3.83 -0.25
C LEU A 72 -22.60 -4.12 -1.63
N ILE A 73 -21.93 -3.70 -2.71
CA ILE A 73 -22.42 -3.87 -4.09
C ILE A 73 -22.03 -5.24 -4.67
N SER A 74 -21.00 -5.90 -4.13
CA SER A 74 -20.47 -7.16 -4.66
C SER A 74 -21.52 -8.28 -4.83
N PRO A 75 -22.47 -8.52 -3.90
CA PRO A 75 -23.50 -9.53 -4.09
C PRO A 75 -24.43 -9.23 -5.28
N VAL A 76 -24.74 -7.95 -5.48
CA VAL A 76 -25.56 -7.50 -6.62
C VAL A 76 -24.82 -7.72 -7.93
N LEU A 77 -23.51 -7.39 -7.96
CA LEU A 77 -22.66 -7.63 -9.13
C LEU A 77 -22.48 -9.13 -9.41
N GLY A 78 -22.35 -9.95 -8.37
CA GLY A 78 -22.29 -11.41 -8.49
C GLY A 78 -23.56 -11.98 -9.17
N THR A 79 -24.72 -11.65 -8.64
CA THR A 79 -26.00 -12.06 -9.25
C THR A 79 -26.15 -11.49 -10.66
N LEU A 80 -25.80 -10.23 -10.86
CA LEU A 80 -25.82 -9.63 -12.19
C LEU A 80 -24.87 -10.36 -13.15
N SER A 81 -23.72 -10.81 -12.67
CA SER A 81 -22.80 -11.65 -13.46
C SER A 81 -23.43 -13.00 -13.88
N ASP A 82 -24.22 -13.61 -13.01
CA ASP A 82 -24.87 -14.90 -13.31
C ASP A 82 -26.04 -14.75 -14.29
N ILE A 83 -26.73 -13.61 -14.21
CA ILE A 83 -27.90 -13.29 -15.03
C ILE A 83 -27.49 -12.68 -16.38
N ALA A 84 -26.46 -11.85 -16.39
CA ALA A 84 -26.10 -11.06 -17.56
C ALA A 84 -25.51 -11.94 -18.66
N ARG A 85 -26.10 -11.82 -19.85
CA ARG A 85 -25.56 -12.41 -21.09
C ARG A 85 -24.30 -11.68 -21.60
N ASN A 86 -23.92 -10.58 -20.95
CA ASN A 86 -22.86 -9.64 -21.36
C ASN A 86 -21.83 -9.42 -20.26
N LYS A 87 -21.27 -10.51 -19.68
CA LYS A 87 -20.25 -10.44 -18.61
C LYS A 87 -19.06 -9.57 -19.00
N LYS A 88 -18.60 -9.68 -20.25
CA LYS A 88 -17.46 -8.87 -20.75
C LYS A 88 -17.77 -7.40 -20.92
N VAL A 89 -19.02 -7.04 -21.26
CA VAL A 89 -19.43 -5.63 -21.34
C VAL A 89 -19.41 -5.00 -19.95
N LEU A 90 -19.90 -5.73 -18.94
CA LEU A 90 -19.86 -5.28 -17.54
C LEU A 90 -18.41 -5.20 -17.01
N LEU A 91 -17.59 -6.20 -17.34
CA LEU A 91 -16.14 -6.13 -17.06
C LEU A 91 -15.54 -4.85 -17.66
N ALA A 92 -15.77 -4.59 -18.95
CA ALA A 92 -15.23 -3.41 -19.63
C ALA A 92 -15.76 -2.11 -19.03
N PHE A 93 -17.03 -2.05 -18.66
CA PHE A 93 -17.65 -0.87 -18.03
C PHE A 93 -16.99 -0.55 -16.69
N PHE A 94 -16.86 -1.52 -15.78
CA PHE A 94 -16.24 -1.30 -14.48
C PHE A 94 -14.73 -1.09 -14.58
N THR A 95 -14.05 -1.76 -15.52
CA THR A 95 -12.66 -1.45 -15.87
C THR A 95 -12.54 0.00 -16.31
N GLY A 96 -13.46 0.49 -17.16
CA GLY A 96 -13.51 1.88 -17.59
C GLY A 96 -13.63 2.86 -16.43
N ILE A 97 -14.48 2.58 -15.43
CA ILE A 97 -14.58 3.40 -14.20
C ILE A 97 -13.23 3.44 -13.46
N GLY A 98 -12.60 2.27 -13.28
CA GLY A 98 -11.29 2.17 -12.63
C GLY A 98 -10.19 2.94 -13.38
N VAL A 99 -10.13 2.77 -14.69
CA VAL A 99 -9.17 3.45 -15.59
C VAL A 99 -9.36 4.96 -15.59
N ILE A 100 -10.61 5.43 -15.73
CA ILE A 100 -10.90 6.88 -15.72
C ILE A 100 -10.55 7.48 -14.36
N GLY A 101 -10.96 6.85 -13.25
CA GLY A 101 -10.61 7.30 -11.91
C GLY A 101 -9.08 7.38 -11.71
N THR A 102 -8.35 6.37 -12.18
CA THR A 102 -6.87 6.35 -12.13
C THR A 102 -6.26 7.44 -13.02
N GLY A 103 -6.74 7.60 -14.24
CA GLY A 103 -6.22 8.61 -15.17
C GLY A 103 -6.46 10.05 -14.68
N LEU A 104 -7.60 10.31 -14.03
CA LEU A 104 -7.90 11.61 -13.43
C LEU A 104 -7.02 11.96 -12.22
N MET A 105 -6.32 10.99 -11.62
CA MET A 105 -5.35 11.26 -10.55
C MET A 105 -4.19 12.17 -11.00
N VAL A 106 -3.95 12.29 -12.31
CA VAL A 106 -3.04 13.30 -12.89
C VAL A 106 -3.38 14.73 -12.46
N LEU A 107 -4.64 14.99 -12.12
CA LEU A 107 -5.12 16.33 -11.72
C LEU A 107 -4.86 16.64 -10.24
N ILE A 108 -4.43 15.68 -9.42
CA ILE A 108 -4.17 15.90 -8.00
C ILE A 108 -2.93 16.78 -7.86
N GLY A 109 -3.08 17.94 -7.21
CA GLY A 109 -2.02 18.87 -6.87
C GLY A 109 -1.78 18.96 -5.36
N THR A 110 -1.02 19.98 -4.97
CA THR A 110 -0.72 20.30 -3.57
C THR A 110 -2.01 20.68 -2.81
N GLY A 111 -2.26 20.03 -1.68
CA GLY A 111 -3.45 20.28 -0.85
C GLY A 111 -4.74 19.55 -1.29
N ASP A 112 -4.75 18.86 -2.43
CA ASP A 112 -5.94 18.22 -3.02
C ASP A 112 -6.31 16.87 -2.38
N TRP A 113 -6.17 16.72 -1.07
CA TRP A 113 -6.42 15.45 -0.37
C TRP A 113 -7.87 14.94 -0.54
N VAL A 114 -8.86 15.84 -0.67
CA VAL A 114 -10.25 15.44 -0.91
C VAL A 114 -10.41 14.85 -2.31
N LEU A 115 -9.86 15.50 -3.34
CA LEU A 115 -9.88 14.98 -4.71
C LEU A 115 -9.19 13.62 -4.78
N ALA A 116 -8.02 13.48 -4.17
CA ALA A 116 -7.28 12.22 -4.08
C ALA A 116 -8.12 11.13 -3.41
N SER A 117 -8.81 11.44 -2.30
CA SER A 117 -9.71 10.53 -1.58
C SER A 117 -10.88 10.06 -2.44
N VAL A 118 -11.53 10.98 -3.16
CA VAL A 118 -12.65 10.65 -4.05
C VAL A 118 -12.19 9.79 -5.23
N LEU A 119 -11.09 10.15 -5.87
CA LEU A 119 -10.57 9.41 -7.03
C LEU A 119 -10.11 8.00 -6.67
N ILE A 120 -9.46 7.81 -5.50
CA ILE A 120 -9.06 6.46 -5.07
C ILE A 120 -10.28 5.59 -4.76
N VAL A 121 -11.35 6.16 -4.17
CA VAL A 121 -12.60 5.42 -3.92
C VAL A 121 -13.22 4.96 -5.24
N ILE A 122 -13.32 5.86 -6.24
CA ILE A 122 -13.88 5.53 -7.57
C ILE A 122 -13.04 4.48 -8.28
N ALA A 123 -11.71 4.67 -8.33
CA ALA A 123 -10.81 3.77 -9.04
C ALA A 123 -10.79 2.37 -8.40
N ARG A 124 -10.74 2.31 -7.05
CA ARG A 124 -10.75 1.04 -6.33
C ARG A 124 -12.10 0.31 -6.43
N PHE A 125 -13.20 1.05 -6.43
CA PHE A 125 -14.52 0.46 -6.71
C PHE A 125 -14.58 -0.14 -8.11
N GLY A 126 -14.11 0.58 -9.14
CA GLY A 126 -14.03 0.08 -10.51
C GLY A 126 -13.18 -1.20 -10.60
N ALA A 127 -12.01 -1.22 -9.95
CA ALA A 127 -11.14 -2.38 -9.88
C ALA A 127 -11.81 -3.58 -9.17
N ALA A 128 -12.43 -3.35 -8.03
CA ALA A 128 -13.10 -4.40 -7.28
C ALA A 128 -14.33 -4.98 -8.02
N ALA A 129 -15.10 -4.13 -8.68
CA ALA A 129 -16.28 -4.53 -9.44
C ALA A 129 -15.90 -5.28 -10.72
N SER A 130 -14.88 -4.82 -11.46
CA SER A 130 -14.39 -5.50 -12.66
C SER A 130 -13.85 -6.90 -12.34
N ASN A 131 -13.18 -7.08 -11.20
CA ASN A 131 -12.67 -8.39 -10.77
C ASN A 131 -13.78 -9.41 -10.50
N VAL A 132 -15.01 -9.00 -10.09
CA VAL A 132 -16.14 -9.92 -9.97
C VAL A 132 -16.45 -10.60 -11.30
N PHE A 133 -16.48 -9.83 -12.39
CA PHE A 133 -16.76 -10.36 -13.73
C PHE A 133 -15.57 -11.11 -14.30
N TYR A 134 -14.36 -10.69 -13.99
CA TYR A 134 -13.12 -11.37 -14.36
C TYR A 134 -13.05 -12.77 -13.75
N ASP A 135 -13.25 -12.90 -12.45
CA ASP A 135 -13.26 -14.18 -11.74
C ASP A 135 -14.37 -15.09 -12.26
N ALA A 136 -15.56 -14.54 -12.55
CA ALA A 136 -16.72 -15.27 -13.08
C ALA A 136 -16.50 -15.80 -14.51
N LEU A 137 -15.47 -15.36 -15.21
CA LEU A 137 -15.10 -15.89 -16.53
C LEU A 137 -14.19 -17.13 -16.44
N LEU A 138 -13.49 -17.38 -15.33
CA LEU A 138 -12.54 -18.47 -15.18
C LEU A 138 -13.14 -19.85 -15.52
N PRO A 139 -14.35 -20.24 -15.02
CA PRO A 139 -14.96 -21.53 -15.36
C PRO A 139 -15.33 -21.67 -16.85
N HIS A 140 -15.37 -20.57 -17.59
CA HIS A 140 -15.68 -20.55 -19.03
C HIS A 140 -14.43 -20.52 -19.92
N VAL A 141 -13.26 -20.32 -19.31
CA VAL A 141 -11.94 -20.21 -19.98
C VAL A 141 -11.10 -21.45 -19.72
N ALA A 142 -11.17 -22.01 -18.51
CA ALA A 142 -10.40 -23.17 -18.08
C ALA A 142 -11.30 -24.36 -17.75
N LYS A 143 -10.85 -25.58 -18.10
CA LYS A 143 -11.49 -26.81 -17.67
C LYS A 143 -11.39 -26.96 -16.15
N PRO A 144 -12.30 -27.69 -15.48
CA PRO A 144 -12.27 -27.88 -14.03
C PRO A 144 -10.90 -28.32 -13.50
N GLU A 145 -10.24 -29.26 -14.21
CA GLU A 145 -8.90 -29.77 -13.86
C GLU A 145 -7.76 -28.74 -14.03
N ASP A 146 -7.93 -27.74 -14.91
CA ASP A 146 -6.91 -26.75 -15.25
C ASP A 146 -7.13 -25.39 -14.55
N GLN A 147 -8.26 -25.18 -13.83
CA GLN A 147 -8.62 -23.88 -13.27
C GLN A 147 -7.59 -23.35 -12.29
N ASP A 148 -7.00 -24.23 -11.47
CA ASP A 148 -5.97 -23.84 -10.53
C ASP A 148 -4.69 -23.40 -11.24
N GLU A 149 -4.27 -24.09 -12.29
CA GLU A 149 -3.10 -23.75 -13.10
C GLU A 149 -3.29 -22.40 -13.79
N VAL A 150 -4.44 -22.20 -14.46
CA VAL A 150 -4.76 -20.95 -15.17
C VAL A 150 -4.89 -19.77 -14.19
N SER A 151 -5.49 -19.98 -13.01
CA SER A 151 -5.57 -18.98 -11.96
C SER A 151 -4.19 -18.59 -11.44
N ASN A 152 -3.32 -19.56 -11.14
CA ASN A 152 -1.96 -19.33 -10.69
C ASN A 152 -1.12 -18.61 -11.76
N GLN A 153 -1.32 -18.91 -13.04
CA GLN A 153 -0.71 -18.18 -14.15
C GLN A 153 -1.15 -16.71 -14.15
N GLY A 154 -2.44 -16.43 -13.91
CA GLY A 154 -2.95 -15.07 -13.77
C GLY A 154 -2.22 -14.30 -12.67
N TYR A 155 -2.13 -14.87 -11.45
CA TYR A 155 -1.41 -14.26 -10.34
C TYR A 155 0.08 -14.00 -10.66
N ALA A 156 0.76 -14.98 -11.24
CA ALA A 156 2.18 -14.83 -11.61
C ALA A 156 2.38 -13.70 -12.63
N LEU A 157 1.52 -13.62 -13.66
CA LEU A 157 1.53 -12.52 -14.62
C LEU A 157 1.17 -11.18 -13.95
N GLY A 158 0.24 -11.17 -13.01
CA GLY A 158 -0.12 -9.99 -12.24
C GLY A 158 1.08 -9.41 -11.47
N TYR A 159 1.79 -10.25 -10.71
CA TYR A 159 3.01 -9.83 -10.01
C TYR A 159 4.05 -9.27 -10.98
N LEU A 160 4.27 -9.96 -12.10
CA LEU A 160 5.26 -9.53 -13.08
C LEU A 160 4.85 -8.23 -13.77
N GLY A 161 3.58 -8.08 -14.18
CA GLY A 161 3.07 -6.89 -14.86
C GLY A 161 3.04 -5.66 -13.94
N GLY A 162 2.55 -5.84 -12.72
CA GLY A 162 2.55 -4.80 -11.69
C GLY A 162 3.96 -4.37 -11.30
N GLY A 163 4.87 -5.34 -11.08
CA GLY A 163 6.27 -5.06 -10.76
C GLY A 163 7.03 -4.36 -11.90
N LEU A 164 6.81 -4.79 -13.15
CA LEU A 164 7.45 -4.18 -14.30
C LEU A 164 7.01 -2.72 -14.51
N LEU A 165 5.69 -2.45 -14.44
CA LEU A 165 5.23 -1.07 -14.58
C LEU A 165 5.68 -0.20 -13.41
N LEU A 166 5.67 -0.73 -12.18
CA LEU A 166 6.20 -0.01 -11.03
C LEU A 166 7.68 0.36 -11.21
N ALA A 167 8.51 -0.56 -11.75
CA ALA A 167 9.91 -0.28 -12.08
C ALA A 167 10.04 0.85 -13.12
N ILE A 168 9.20 0.84 -14.17
CA ILE A 168 9.14 1.92 -15.15
C ILE A 168 8.71 3.24 -14.46
N ASN A 169 7.73 3.20 -13.58
CA ASN A 169 7.26 4.39 -12.87
C ASN A 169 8.33 4.96 -11.92
N VAL A 170 9.16 4.12 -11.28
CA VAL A 170 10.31 4.60 -10.50
C VAL A 170 11.26 5.41 -11.40
N VAL A 171 11.56 4.92 -12.59
CA VAL A 171 12.39 5.69 -13.55
C VAL A 171 11.70 6.99 -13.95
N MET A 172 10.40 6.97 -14.25
CA MET A 172 9.64 8.17 -14.60
C MET A 172 9.69 9.22 -13.49
N ILE A 173 9.49 8.81 -12.25
CA ILE A 173 9.49 9.71 -11.07
C ILE A 173 10.85 10.39 -10.87
N ASN A 174 11.95 9.69 -11.17
CA ASN A 174 13.29 10.23 -10.95
C ASN A 174 13.90 10.96 -12.16
N VAL A 175 13.34 10.79 -13.36
CA VAL A 175 13.96 11.30 -14.61
C VAL A 175 13.13 12.42 -15.25
N ILE A 176 11.79 12.39 -15.09
CA ILE A 176 10.94 13.39 -15.74
C ILE A 176 10.99 14.68 -14.94
N PRO A 177 11.44 15.80 -15.54
CA PRO A 177 11.48 17.10 -14.87
C PRO A 177 10.07 17.66 -14.65
N ASP A 178 9.93 18.61 -13.72
CA ASP A 178 8.67 19.27 -13.39
C ASP A 178 8.20 20.31 -14.42
N ASP A 179 8.92 20.46 -15.53
CA ASP A 179 8.49 21.16 -16.72
C ASP A 179 8.32 20.15 -17.88
N VAL A 180 7.11 19.95 -18.34
CA VAL A 180 6.81 19.04 -19.48
C VAL A 180 6.51 19.90 -20.71
N PHE A 181 7.32 19.76 -21.75
CA PHE A 181 7.22 20.53 -23.00
C PHE A 181 7.22 22.07 -22.79
N GLY A 182 7.94 22.56 -21.76
CA GLY A 182 8.02 23.98 -21.44
C GLY A 182 6.82 24.56 -20.67
N PHE A 183 5.95 23.71 -20.14
CA PHE A 183 4.88 24.08 -19.24
C PHE A 183 5.17 23.57 -17.83
N PRO A 184 5.03 24.40 -16.78
CA PRO A 184 5.15 23.97 -15.40
C PRO A 184 4.15 22.86 -15.07
N PHE A 185 4.64 21.73 -14.61
CA PHE A 185 3.80 20.59 -14.25
C PHE A 185 4.38 19.91 -13.01
N ASP A 186 4.10 20.50 -11.86
CA ASP A 186 4.64 20.05 -10.57
C ASP A 186 4.43 18.55 -10.35
N PHE A 187 5.47 17.86 -9.89
CA PHE A 187 5.48 16.41 -9.68
C PHE A 187 5.17 15.60 -10.94
N ALA A 188 5.64 16.09 -12.11
CA ALA A 188 5.32 15.52 -13.42
C ALA A 188 5.56 14.01 -13.49
N GLY A 189 6.70 13.52 -13.00
CA GLY A 189 7.04 12.11 -12.98
C GLY A 189 6.01 11.26 -12.23
N ILE A 190 5.54 11.73 -11.07
CA ILE A 190 4.52 11.05 -10.26
C ILE A 190 3.17 11.11 -10.96
N ARG A 191 2.72 12.27 -11.37
CA ARG A 191 1.40 12.45 -12.02
C ARG A 191 1.29 11.69 -13.33
N LEU A 192 2.36 11.66 -14.13
CA LEU A 192 2.41 10.86 -15.37
C LEU A 192 2.49 9.34 -15.08
N SER A 193 3.02 8.93 -13.92
CA SER A 193 2.96 7.52 -13.52
C SER A 193 1.51 7.06 -13.34
N PHE A 194 0.61 7.91 -12.81
CA PHE A 194 -0.83 7.60 -12.73
C PHE A 194 -1.47 7.41 -14.10
N ALA A 195 -1.14 8.30 -15.05
CA ALA A 195 -1.59 8.16 -16.43
C ALA A 195 -1.07 6.86 -17.08
N SER A 196 0.20 6.51 -16.84
CA SER A 196 0.80 5.29 -17.38
C SER A 196 0.07 4.03 -16.92
N VAL A 197 -0.37 3.98 -15.65
CA VAL A 197 -1.18 2.88 -15.11
C VAL A 197 -2.53 2.79 -15.81
N ALA A 198 -3.21 3.91 -16.06
CA ALA A 198 -4.49 3.92 -16.76
C ALA A 198 -4.33 3.40 -18.20
N VAL A 199 -3.28 3.82 -18.90
CA VAL A 199 -2.96 3.34 -20.28
C VAL A 199 -2.63 1.85 -20.25
N TRP A 200 -1.76 1.41 -19.34
CA TRP A 200 -1.38 0.00 -19.18
C TRP A 200 -2.59 -0.89 -18.95
N TRP A 201 -3.42 -0.52 -18.00
CA TRP A 201 -4.62 -1.29 -17.67
C TRP A 201 -5.57 -1.38 -18.87
N THR A 202 -5.76 -0.28 -19.58
CA THR A 202 -6.58 -0.27 -20.82
C THR A 202 -6.03 -1.21 -21.87
N VAL A 203 -4.75 -1.03 -22.25
CA VAL A 203 -4.12 -1.76 -23.37
C VAL A 203 -4.11 -3.27 -23.11
N PHE A 204 -3.68 -3.68 -21.91
CA PHE A 204 -3.55 -5.10 -21.60
C PHE A 204 -4.86 -5.79 -21.18
N SER A 205 -5.97 -5.04 -21.04
CA SER A 205 -7.33 -5.62 -20.96
C SER A 205 -7.90 -6.02 -22.31
N ILE A 206 -7.40 -5.46 -23.43
CA ILE A 206 -7.92 -5.73 -24.78
C ILE A 206 -7.86 -7.22 -25.17
N PRO A 207 -6.78 -7.99 -24.87
CA PRO A 207 -6.73 -9.41 -25.20
C PRO A 207 -7.90 -10.21 -24.62
N LEU A 208 -8.25 -10.00 -23.37
CA LEU A 208 -9.41 -10.65 -22.73
C LEU A 208 -10.69 -10.28 -23.47
N LEU A 209 -10.95 -9.01 -23.68
CA LEU A 209 -12.17 -8.53 -24.31
C LEU A 209 -12.35 -9.05 -25.76
N ARG A 210 -11.25 -9.31 -26.47
CA ARG A 210 -11.29 -9.79 -27.89
C ARG A 210 -11.28 -11.30 -28.01
N GLN A 211 -10.57 -12.03 -27.15
CA GLN A 211 -10.26 -13.45 -27.37
C GLN A 211 -11.08 -14.40 -26.50
N VAL A 212 -11.54 -13.96 -25.32
CA VAL A 212 -12.43 -14.75 -24.48
C VAL A 212 -13.86 -14.64 -25.03
N PRO A 213 -14.56 -15.76 -25.33
CA PRO A 213 -15.95 -15.71 -25.78
C PRO A 213 -16.88 -15.26 -24.66
N GLU A 214 -18.01 -14.64 -25.02
CA GLU A 214 -19.08 -14.37 -24.06
C GLU A 214 -19.74 -15.68 -23.63
N PRO A 215 -19.85 -15.96 -22.32
CA PRO A 215 -20.49 -17.18 -21.85
C PRO A 215 -21.98 -17.21 -22.21
N GLN A 216 -22.47 -18.36 -22.70
CA GLN A 216 -23.89 -18.58 -22.89
C GLN A 216 -24.50 -18.99 -21.54
N THR A 217 -25.30 -18.10 -20.95
CA THR A 217 -26.01 -18.37 -19.69
C THR A 217 -27.25 -19.23 -19.95
N ALA A 218 -27.41 -20.31 -19.17
CA ALA A 218 -28.53 -21.21 -19.27
C ALA A 218 -29.74 -20.81 -18.40
N ASN A 219 -29.63 -19.79 -17.56
CA ASN A 219 -30.64 -19.45 -16.58
C ASN A 219 -31.59 -18.34 -17.08
N GLU A 220 -32.87 -18.71 -17.25
CA GLU A 220 -33.95 -17.72 -17.36
C GLU A 220 -34.22 -17.12 -15.97
N VAL A 221 -34.00 -15.83 -15.87
CA VAL A 221 -34.24 -15.09 -14.62
C VAL A 221 -35.70 -14.71 -14.54
N GLY A 222 -36.35 -15.11 -13.46
CA GLY A 222 -37.67 -14.62 -13.07
C GLY A 222 -37.61 -13.07 -12.87
N SER A 223 -38.66 -12.39 -13.29
CA SER A 223 -38.85 -10.94 -13.30
C SER A 223 -38.90 -10.26 -11.90
N GLY A 224 -38.04 -10.66 -10.98
CA GLY A 224 -37.96 -10.16 -9.61
C GLY A 224 -36.96 -9.00 -9.44
N ASN A 225 -37.04 -8.29 -8.31
CA ASN A 225 -36.08 -7.25 -7.94
C ASN A 225 -34.68 -7.87 -7.76
N VAL A 226 -33.77 -7.57 -8.69
CA VAL A 226 -32.41 -8.11 -8.75
C VAL A 226 -31.64 -7.84 -7.44
N ILE A 227 -31.78 -6.64 -6.85
CA ILE A 227 -31.07 -6.25 -5.62
C ILE A 227 -31.54 -7.11 -4.44
N ALA A 228 -32.85 -7.20 -4.22
CA ALA A 228 -33.41 -8.01 -3.15
C ALA A 228 -33.11 -9.51 -3.37
N GLY A 229 -33.14 -9.96 -4.62
CA GLY A 229 -32.76 -11.32 -5.02
C GLY A 229 -31.30 -11.65 -4.68
N SER A 230 -30.39 -10.74 -4.96
CA SER A 230 -28.94 -10.90 -4.69
C SER A 230 -28.63 -11.04 -3.21
N PHE A 231 -29.22 -10.18 -2.36
CA PHE A 231 -29.02 -10.30 -0.90
C PHE A 231 -29.72 -11.54 -0.34
N LYS A 232 -30.85 -11.94 -0.89
CA LYS A 232 -31.53 -13.19 -0.51
C LYS A 232 -30.67 -14.40 -0.89
N GLN A 233 -30.07 -14.42 -2.08
CA GLN A 233 -29.15 -15.45 -2.53
C GLN A 233 -27.91 -15.50 -1.65
N LEU A 234 -27.27 -14.36 -1.35
CA LEU A 234 -26.14 -14.30 -0.43
C LEU A 234 -26.52 -14.88 0.95
N GLY A 235 -27.71 -14.55 1.46
CA GLY A 235 -28.22 -15.09 2.72
C GLY A 235 -28.52 -16.60 2.65
N SER A 236 -29.00 -17.12 1.51
CA SER A 236 -29.19 -18.56 1.30
C SER A 236 -27.87 -19.30 1.22
N THR A 237 -26.91 -18.78 0.46
CA THR A 237 -25.56 -19.35 0.37
C THR A 237 -24.84 -19.36 1.71
N LEU A 238 -24.94 -18.27 2.50
CA LEU A 238 -24.40 -18.24 3.86
C LEU A 238 -25.05 -19.30 4.77
N ARG A 239 -26.37 -19.48 4.66
CA ARG A 239 -27.09 -20.52 5.41
C ARG A 239 -26.65 -21.90 4.98
N GLU A 240 -26.44 -22.12 3.70
CA GLU A 240 -25.98 -23.40 3.13
C GLU A 240 -24.53 -23.71 3.55
N ILE A 241 -23.61 -22.75 3.40
CA ILE A 241 -22.20 -22.89 3.87
C ILE A 241 -22.15 -23.19 5.36
N ARG A 242 -23.07 -22.66 6.14
CA ARG A 242 -23.17 -22.93 7.58
C ARG A 242 -23.43 -24.40 7.90
N ASN A 243 -24.03 -25.16 6.98
CA ASN A 243 -24.20 -26.60 7.11
C ASN A 243 -22.87 -27.36 7.01
N TYR A 244 -21.87 -26.77 6.32
CA TYR A 244 -20.49 -27.27 6.25
C TYR A 244 -19.67 -26.64 7.36
N SER A 245 -19.80 -27.16 8.58
CA SER A 245 -19.27 -26.53 9.81
C SER A 245 -17.78 -26.17 9.71
N GLU A 246 -16.96 -27.05 9.13
CA GLU A 246 -15.52 -26.84 9.02
C GLU A 246 -15.16 -25.78 7.96
N LEU A 247 -15.89 -25.73 6.86
CA LEU A 247 -15.77 -24.67 5.85
C LEU A 247 -16.17 -23.31 6.44
N PHE A 248 -17.25 -23.27 7.23
CA PHE A 248 -17.71 -22.04 7.88
C PHE A 248 -16.70 -21.51 8.90
N LYS A 249 -16.13 -22.40 9.75
CA LYS A 249 -15.04 -22.03 10.68
C LYS A 249 -13.83 -21.49 9.93
N PHE A 250 -13.45 -22.13 8.83
CA PHE A 250 -12.35 -21.66 7.99
C PHE A 250 -12.62 -20.26 7.44
N LEU A 251 -13.85 -20.01 6.92
CA LEU A 251 -14.22 -18.70 6.39
C LEU A 251 -14.10 -17.59 7.42
N ILE A 252 -14.58 -17.82 8.65
CA ILE A 252 -14.45 -16.83 9.73
C ILE A 252 -12.98 -16.58 10.06
N ALA A 253 -12.18 -17.63 10.16
CA ALA A 253 -10.74 -17.50 10.38
C ALA A 253 -10.08 -16.70 9.26
N PHE A 254 -10.42 -17.02 8.00
CA PHE A 254 -9.91 -16.37 6.80
C PHE A 254 -10.22 -14.86 6.78
N ILE A 255 -11.48 -14.48 7.03
CA ILE A 255 -11.89 -13.08 7.05
C ILE A 255 -11.02 -12.29 8.04
N ILE A 256 -10.77 -12.84 9.23
CA ILE A 256 -10.04 -12.15 10.30
C ILE A 256 -8.55 -12.02 9.96
N TYR A 257 -7.87 -13.11 9.61
CA TYR A 257 -6.42 -13.01 9.37
C TYR A 257 -6.09 -12.34 8.04
N ASN A 258 -6.92 -12.49 7.02
CA ASN A 258 -6.71 -11.85 5.72
C ASN A 258 -6.90 -10.33 5.80
N ASP A 259 -7.75 -9.84 6.70
CA ASP A 259 -7.88 -8.42 7.01
C ASP A 259 -6.56 -7.83 7.56
N GLY A 260 -5.92 -8.55 8.48
CA GLY A 260 -4.59 -8.17 8.98
C GLY A 260 -3.52 -8.14 7.86
N ILE A 261 -3.50 -9.16 6.98
CA ILE A 261 -2.57 -9.23 5.83
C ILE A 261 -2.78 -8.05 4.88
N GLY A 262 -4.03 -7.82 4.48
CA GLY A 262 -4.40 -6.73 3.57
C GLY A 262 -4.07 -5.35 4.15
N THR A 263 -4.24 -5.17 5.45
CA THR A 263 -3.93 -3.91 6.14
C THR A 263 -2.42 -3.64 6.17
N ILE A 264 -1.58 -4.62 6.53
CA ILE A 264 -0.11 -4.46 6.48
C ILE A 264 0.34 -3.96 5.10
N ILE A 265 -0.16 -4.60 4.03
CA ILE A 265 0.20 -4.24 2.66
C ILE A 265 -0.29 -2.83 2.31
N GLY A 266 -1.54 -2.52 2.68
CA GLY A 266 -2.19 -1.25 2.33
C GLY A 266 -1.65 -0.02 3.07
N VAL A 267 -1.02 -0.20 4.24
CA VAL A 267 -0.50 0.91 5.05
C VAL A 267 1.02 0.97 5.08
N ALA A 268 1.74 -0.02 4.53
CA ALA A 268 3.20 -0.12 4.64
C ALA A 268 3.92 1.14 4.13
N ALA A 269 3.52 1.67 2.97
CA ALA A 269 4.16 2.85 2.38
C ALA A 269 3.89 4.12 3.18
N ILE A 270 2.63 4.36 3.59
CA ILE A 270 2.29 5.57 4.34
C ILE A 270 2.87 5.52 5.77
N TYR A 271 2.93 4.33 6.36
CA TYR A 271 3.60 4.11 7.64
C TYR A 271 5.12 4.38 7.53
N GLY A 272 5.76 3.90 6.47
CA GLY A 272 7.17 4.20 6.21
C GLY A 272 7.44 5.69 5.98
N ALA A 273 6.53 6.39 5.28
CA ALA A 273 6.61 7.84 5.11
C ALA A 273 6.50 8.60 6.45
N GLU A 274 5.57 8.18 7.34
CA GLU A 274 5.46 8.74 8.69
C GLU A 274 6.73 8.52 9.54
N LEU A 275 7.43 7.41 9.30
CA LEU A 275 8.73 7.14 9.94
C LEU A 275 9.90 7.93 9.33
N GLY A 276 9.66 8.73 8.28
CA GLY A 276 10.68 9.58 7.64
C GLY A 276 11.55 8.87 6.59
N PHE A 277 11.10 7.74 6.03
CA PHE A 277 11.79 7.12 4.90
C PHE A 277 11.50 7.86 3.60
N ALA A 278 12.52 7.98 2.74
CA ALA A 278 12.39 8.64 1.46
C ALA A 278 11.38 7.91 0.55
N THR A 279 10.55 8.67 -0.19
CA THR A 279 9.53 8.11 -1.10
C THR A 279 10.10 7.09 -2.07
N THR A 280 11.26 7.36 -2.67
CA THR A 280 11.93 6.42 -3.59
C THR A 280 12.31 5.12 -2.88
N GLU A 281 12.80 5.19 -1.64
CA GLU A 281 13.15 4.02 -0.84
C GLU A 281 11.92 3.15 -0.56
N LEU A 282 10.80 3.77 -0.18
CA LEU A 282 9.53 3.07 0.05
C LEU A 282 9.02 2.34 -1.20
N ILE A 283 9.06 3.02 -2.35
CA ILE A 283 8.63 2.44 -3.63
C ILE A 283 9.53 1.26 -4.03
N LEU A 284 10.85 1.40 -3.89
CA LEU A 284 11.80 0.34 -4.20
C LEU A 284 11.65 -0.88 -3.28
N ALA A 285 11.38 -0.67 -1.98
CA ALA A 285 11.13 -1.77 -1.06
C ALA A 285 9.83 -2.52 -1.40
N LEU A 286 8.77 -1.82 -1.82
CA LEU A 286 7.54 -2.45 -2.31
C LEU A 286 7.77 -3.20 -3.63
N LEU A 287 8.60 -2.67 -4.51
CA LEU A 287 9.03 -3.37 -5.72
C LEU A 287 9.76 -4.67 -5.36
N LEU A 288 10.65 -4.64 -4.37
CA LEU A 288 11.33 -5.83 -3.85
C LEU A 288 10.32 -6.89 -3.41
N VAL A 289 9.28 -6.51 -2.65
CA VAL A 289 8.22 -7.44 -2.21
C VAL A 289 7.58 -8.17 -3.38
N GLN A 290 7.30 -7.48 -4.49
CA GLN A 290 6.70 -8.09 -5.68
C GLN A 290 7.61 -9.17 -6.27
N PHE A 291 8.90 -8.87 -6.47
CA PHE A 291 9.85 -9.83 -7.06
C PHE A 291 10.16 -11.01 -6.13
N VAL A 292 10.25 -10.76 -4.83
CA VAL A 292 10.44 -11.82 -3.81
C VAL A 292 9.20 -12.70 -3.70
N GLY A 293 8.01 -12.11 -3.80
CA GLY A 293 6.74 -12.83 -3.71
C GLY A 293 6.57 -13.93 -4.77
N ILE A 294 7.11 -13.74 -5.98
CA ILE A 294 6.99 -14.71 -7.09
C ILE A 294 7.57 -16.10 -6.72
N PRO A 295 8.88 -16.23 -6.44
CA PRO A 295 9.45 -17.54 -6.12
C PRO A 295 8.89 -18.13 -4.83
N PHE A 296 8.62 -17.30 -3.82
CA PHE A 296 8.10 -17.78 -2.55
C PHE A 296 6.64 -18.23 -2.62
N SER A 297 5.80 -17.67 -3.48
CA SER A 297 4.45 -18.20 -3.72
C SER A 297 4.50 -19.64 -4.25
N LEU A 298 5.42 -19.94 -5.17
CA LEU A 298 5.65 -21.30 -5.68
C LEU A 298 6.22 -22.24 -4.62
N ILE A 299 7.15 -21.76 -3.81
CA ILE A 299 7.77 -22.52 -2.70
C ILE A 299 6.72 -22.90 -1.65
N PHE A 300 5.93 -21.93 -1.20
CA PHE A 300 4.86 -22.18 -0.23
C PHE A 300 3.78 -23.12 -0.78
N GLY A 301 3.39 -22.99 -2.03
CA GLY A 301 2.43 -23.88 -2.69
C GLY A 301 2.81 -25.37 -2.63
N ARG A 302 4.11 -25.66 -2.63
CA ARG A 302 4.65 -27.02 -2.58
C ARG A 302 4.90 -27.56 -1.16
N LEU A 303 4.82 -26.72 -0.12
CA LEU A 303 5.04 -27.16 1.27
C LEU A 303 4.02 -28.21 1.75
N PRO A 304 2.72 -28.13 1.39
CA PRO A 304 1.75 -29.15 1.81
C PRO A 304 1.84 -30.48 1.06
N GLU A 305 2.51 -30.52 -0.07
CA GLU A 305 2.57 -31.71 -0.93
C GLU A 305 3.46 -32.81 -0.32
N PRO A 306 2.93 -33.96 0.11
CA PRO A 306 3.73 -35.01 0.76
C PRO A 306 4.81 -35.60 -0.13
N GLN A 307 4.60 -35.60 -1.44
CA GLN A 307 5.47 -36.20 -2.43
C GLN A 307 6.46 -35.19 -3.07
N ALA A 308 6.39 -33.89 -2.70
CA ALA A 308 7.31 -32.90 -3.26
C ALA A 308 8.77 -33.19 -2.82
N PRO A 309 9.68 -33.50 -3.74
CA PRO A 309 11.03 -33.98 -3.41
C PRO A 309 11.87 -32.93 -2.67
N LEU A 310 11.56 -31.66 -2.84
CA LEU A 310 12.29 -30.53 -2.25
C LEU A 310 11.60 -29.90 -1.04
N ARG A 311 10.50 -30.48 -0.55
CA ARG A 311 9.70 -29.93 0.56
C ARG A 311 10.52 -29.52 1.79
N LYS A 312 11.38 -30.40 2.27
CA LYS A 312 12.26 -30.12 3.41
C LYS A 312 13.29 -29.03 3.12
N HIS A 313 13.76 -28.92 1.87
CA HIS A 313 14.68 -27.86 1.45
C HIS A 313 13.96 -26.50 1.42
N TYR A 314 12.74 -26.47 0.91
CA TYR A 314 11.94 -25.25 0.92
C TYR A 314 11.66 -24.75 2.35
N LEU A 315 11.30 -25.65 3.26
CA LEU A 315 11.08 -25.29 4.66
C LEU A 315 12.37 -24.78 5.33
N ALA A 316 13.49 -25.47 5.13
CA ALA A 316 14.78 -25.04 5.67
C ALA A 316 15.16 -23.64 5.18
N TYR A 317 14.96 -23.38 3.89
CA TYR A 317 15.24 -22.09 3.28
C TYR A 317 14.37 -20.97 3.87
N ILE A 318 13.05 -21.19 4.03
CA ILE A 318 12.13 -20.22 4.64
C ILE A 318 12.52 -19.93 6.08
N LEU A 319 12.72 -20.97 6.90
CA LEU A 319 13.05 -20.80 8.32
C LEU A 319 14.40 -20.10 8.52
N PHE A 320 15.39 -20.43 7.68
CA PHE A 320 16.67 -19.73 7.72
C PHE A 320 16.51 -18.25 7.37
N ASN A 321 15.71 -17.92 6.37
CA ASN A 321 15.42 -16.53 6.03
C ASN A 321 14.77 -15.78 7.21
N VAL A 322 13.72 -16.35 7.81
CA VAL A 322 13.04 -15.72 8.94
C VAL A 322 14.02 -15.43 10.09
N VAL A 323 14.84 -16.41 10.46
CA VAL A 323 15.82 -16.27 11.55
C VAL A 323 16.99 -15.37 11.13
N GLY A 324 17.52 -15.56 9.92
CA GLY A 324 18.70 -14.84 9.41
C GLY A 324 18.43 -13.35 9.24
N LEU A 325 17.26 -12.97 8.71
CA LEU A 325 16.89 -11.56 8.55
C LEU A 325 16.76 -10.86 9.92
N LEU A 326 16.13 -11.52 10.91
CA LEU A 326 16.04 -10.99 12.28
C LEU A 326 17.42 -10.83 12.94
N LEU A 327 18.31 -11.81 12.74
CA LEU A 327 19.68 -11.74 13.27
C LEU A 327 20.48 -10.60 12.62
N VAL A 328 20.38 -10.45 11.30
CA VAL A 328 21.05 -9.36 10.57
C VAL A 328 20.52 -8.00 11.01
N ALA A 329 19.22 -7.84 11.19
CA ALA A 329 18.64 -6.62 11.72
C ALA A 329 19.15 -6.32 13.15
N GLY A 330 19.03 -7.31 14.05
CA GLY A 330 19.45 -7.16 15.44
C GLY A 330 20.94 -6.87 15.58
N ILE A 331 21.80 -7.65 14.91
CA ILE A 331 23.26 -7.44 14.94
C ILE A 331 23.63 -6.14 14.23
N GLY A 332 23.06 -5.89 13.05
CA GLY A 332 23.35 -4.72 12.23
C GLY A 332 23.07 -3.41 12.98
N ARG A 333 21.99 -3.37 13.76
CA ARG A 333 21.63 -2.20 14.59
C ARG A 333 22.74 -1.80 15.58
N PHE A 334 23.54 -2.76 16.08
CA PHE A 334 24.60 -2.51 17.08
C PHE A 334 26.00 -2.45 16.48
N THR A 335 26.21 -2.98 15.29
CA THR A 335 27.54 -3.15 14.71
C THR A 335 27.81 -2.30 13.47
N LEU A 336 26.76 -1.87 12.78
CA LEU A 336 26.89 -1.08 11.55
C LEU A 336 26.73 0.42 11.83
N PRO A 337 27.46 1.28 11.11
CA PRO A 337 27.32 2.72 11.20
C PRO A 337 25.91 3.20 10.77
N MET A 338 25.49 4.36 11.29
CA MET A 338 24.14 4.91 11.02
C MET A 338 23.94 5.27 9.55
N ASP A 339 24.96 5.77 8.88
CA ASP A 339 24.96 6.11 7.44
C ASP A 339 24.82 4.88 6.53
N VAL A 340 25.16 3.71 7.02
CA VAL A 340 24.94 2.44 6.33
C VAL A 340 23.53 1.92 6.57
N THR A 341 23.09 1.92 7.83
CA THR A 341 21.80 1.34 8.22
C THR A 341 20.62 2.26 7.96
N GLY A 342 20.83 3.57 7.80
CA GLY A 342 19.77 4.56 7.75
C GLY A 342 18.96 4.58 9.06
N ALA A 343 19.63 4.36 10.18
CA ALA A 343 19.01 4.51 11.49
C ALA A 343 18.52 5.95 11.68
N SER A 344 17.46 6.12 12.50
CA SER A 344 17.00 7.46 12.86
C SER A 344 18.13 8.18 13.57
N PRO A 345 18.62 9.29 13.00
CA PRO A 345 19.59 10.09 13.71
C PRO A 345 18.95 10.59 15.01
N GLY A 346 19.77 10.87 16.01
CA GLY A 346 19.28 11.43 17.27
C GLY A 346 18.52 12.73 17.01
N LYS A 347 17.49 12.98 17.81
CA LYS A 347 16.75 14.24 17.75
C LYS A 347 17.69 15.40 17.96
N TYR A 348 17.50 16.44 17.16
CA TYR A 348 18.14 17.72 17.44
C TYR A 348 17.52 18.32 18.70
N VAL A 349 18.26 18.27 19.79
CA VAL A 349 17.81 18.77 21.10
C VAL A 349 18.30 20.21 21.27
N THR A 350 17.47 21.07 21.82
CA THR A 350 17.83 22.47 22.17
C THR A 350 19.13 22.54 22.96
N GLN A 351 20.08 23.37 22.50
CA GLN A 351 21.41 23.57 23.08
C GLN A 351 21.61 25.04 23.43
N GLY A 352 21.37 25.40 24.68
CA GLY A 352 21.41 26.80 25.09
C GLY A 352 20.33 27.62 24.40
N GLU A 353 20.74 28.63 23.62
CA GLU A 353 19.87 29.51 22.85
C GLU A 353 19.43 28.90 21.48
N PHE A 354 20.11 27.84 21.03
CA PHE A 354 19.83 27.17 19.77
C PHE A 354 18.71 26.13 19.94
N VAL A 355 17.56 26.40 19.33
CA VAL A 355 16.41 25.48 19.41
C VAL A 355 16.64 24.26 18.54
N GLY A 356 16.21 23.08 18.99
CA GLY A 356 16.30 21.82 18.28
C GLY A 356 15.19 21.60 17.26
N GLU A 357 14.93 20.34 16.89
CA GLU A 357 13.82 20.00 15.97
C GLU A 357 12.46 20.40 16.54
N GLY A 358 11.60 20.98 15.71
CA GLY A 358 10.26 21.40 16.11
C GLY A 358 9.72 22.53 15.24
N VAL A 359 8.48 22.90 15.52
CA VAL A 359 7.81 24.06 14.90
C VAL A 359 7.86 25.24 15.86
N TYR A 360 8.37 26.33 15.40
CA TYR A 360 8.57 27.54 16.19
C TYR A 360 7.85 28.71 15.55
N ASN A 361 6.83 29.24 16.25
CA ASN A 361 6.18 30.46 15.80
C ASN A 361 7.08 31.67 16.08
N LEU A 362 7.44 32.38 15.04
CA LEU A 362 8.44 33.45 15.11
C LEU A 362 7.94 34.67 15.91
N SER A 363 6.65 34.89 15.98
CA SER A 363 6.03 35.96 16.77
C SER A 363 6.11 35.74 18.30
N GLN A 364 6.41 34.49 18.72
CA GLN A 364 6.48 34.09 20.12
C GLN A 364 7.91 33.93 20.64
N GLN A 365 8.90 34.06 19.77
CA GLN A 365 10.31 33.96 20.16
C GLN A 365 10.80 35.30 20.76
N GLU A 366 11.50 35.21 21.88
CA GLU A 366 12.18 36.38 22.50
C GLU A 366 13.44 36.78 21.71
N THR A 367 13.27 37.26 20.50
CA THR A 367 14.38 37.74 19.65
C THR A 367 14.29 39.26 19.51
N GLU A 368 15.45 39.93 19.40
CA GLU A 368 15.53 41.35 19.08
C GLU A 368 15.06 41.59 17.63
N ALA A 369 13.75 41.62 17.44
CA ALA A 369 13.11 41.91 16.16
C ALA A 369 12.87 43.42 16.03
N GLU A 370 13.94 44.24 15.91
CA GLU A 370 13.77 45.65 15.63
C GLU A 370 13.02 45.86 14.31
N ASN A 371 11.95 46.65 14.35
CA ASN A 371 11.11 47.00 13.19
C ASN A 371 10.16 45.91 12.69
N TRP A 372 9.92 44.85 13.48
CA TRP A 372 8.91 43.87 13.17
C TRP A 372 7.70 44.02 14.09
N VAL A 373 6.48 43.80 13.54
CA VAL A 373 5.20 43.93 14.23
C VAL A 373 4.42 42.63 14.11
N VAL A 374 3.75 42.24 15.21
CA VAL A 374 2.88 41.08 15.19
C VAL A 374 1.50 41.48 14.63
N GLU A 375 1.12 40.90 13.50
CA GLU A 375 -0.18 41.05 12.88
C GLU A 375 -0.97 39.73 12.99
N ASN A 376 -2.21 39.81 13.44
CA ASN A 376 -3.08 38.65 13.52
C ASN A 376 -3.88 38.50 12.23
N VAL A 377 -3.76 37.35 11.59
CA VAL A 377 -4.57 36.97 10.42
C VAL A 377 -5.84 36.29 10.90
N ASP A 378 -6.97 36.76 10.38
CA ASP A 378 -8.32 36.29 10.74
C ASP A 378 -8.43 34.75 10.55
N ALA A 379 -8.92 34.10 11.59
CA ALA A 379 -9.17 32.66 11.61
C ALA A 379 -10.00 32.16 10.42
N ALA A 380 -10.94 32.96 9.95
CA ALA A 380 -11.80 32.63 8.81
C ALA A 380 -11.05 32.52 7.47
N LEU A 381 -9.89 33.19 7.33
CA LEU A 381 -9.05 33.13 6.13
C LEU A 381 -8.20 31.87 6.08
N LEU A 382 -7.95 31.27 7.25
CA LEU A 382 -7.06 30.11 7.42
C LEU A 382 -7.81 28.82 7.81
N ASP A 383 -9.14 28.86 7.88
CA ASP A 383 -10.01 27.75 8.33
C ASP A 383 -9.58 27.20 9.71
N THR A 384 -9.24 28.11 10.63
CA THR A 384 -8.78 27.81 12.00
C THR A 384 -9.79 28.29 13.04
N GLU A 385 -9.67 27.81 14.28
CA GLU A 385 -10.54 28.20 15.40
C GLU A 385 -10.16 29.57 16.01
N THR A 386 -8.92 30.00 15.81
CA THR A 386 -8.36 31.25 16.38
C THR A 386 -7.50 31.97 15.36
N ASP A 387 -7.45 33.29 15.48
CA ASP A 387 -6.56 34.13 14.70
C ASP A 387 -5.11 33.69 14.86
N ILE A 388 -4.33 33.74 13.77
CA ILE A 388 -2.95 33.28 13.75
C ILE A 388 -2.02 34.49 13.66
N PRO A 389 -1.03 34.61 14.58
CA PRO A 389 -0.08 35.69 14.54
C PRO A 389 1.01 35.47 13.46
N TYR A 390 1.24 36.48 12.65
CA TYR A 390 2.36 36.63 11.75
C TYR A 390 3.26 37.76 12.23
N LEU A 391 4.55 37.62 12.00
CA LEU A 391 5.53 38.69 12.24
C LEU A 391 5.76 39.41 10.92
N SER A 392 5.42 40.70 10.84
CA SER A 392 5.46 41.48 9.60
C SER A 392 6.35 42.72 9.73
N THR A 393 6.91 43.17 8.60
CA THR A 393 7.65 44.43 8.48
C THR A 393 7.40 45.08 7.13
N THR A 394 7.42 46.41 7.11
CA THR A 394 7.40 47.23 5.89
C THR A 394 8.66 48.11 5.74
N LEU A 395 9.58 47.99 6.69
CA LEU A 395 10.78 48.81 6.68
C LEU A 395 11.91 48.09 5.91
N PRO A 396 12.49 48.75 4.90
CA PRO A 396 13.60 48.19 4.13
C PRO A 396 14.80 47.80 5.02
N ASN A 397 15.44 46.70 4.66
CA ASN A 397 16.57 46.10 5.37
C ASN A 397 16.30 45.71 6.83
N SER A 398 15.03 45.58 7.23
CA SER A 398 14.69 44.96 8.51
C SER A 398 15.12 43.50 8.52
N THR A 399 15.84 43.10 9.56
CA THR A 399 16.34 41.74 9.73
C THR A 399 15.65 41.05 10.89
N TYR A 400 15.46 39.74 10.76
CA TYR A 400 15.03 38.87 11.83
C TYR A 400 16.01 37.69 11.95
N SER A 401 16.54 37.44 13.13
CA SER A 401 17.46 36.33 13.37
C SER A 401 16.81 35.23 14.21
N PHE A 402 17.10 33.97 13.87
CA PHE A 402 16.60 32.78 14.55
C PHE A 402 17.73 31.76 14.73
N LEU A 403 18.01 31.38 15.96
CA LEU A 403 19.09 30.45 16.30
C LEU A 403 18.56 29.03 16.41
N TYR A 404 19.14 28.10 15.66
CA TYR A 404 18.70 26.69 15.70
C TYR A 404 19.90 25.73 15.68
N TYR A 405 19.66 24.53 16.21
CA TYR A 405 20.55 23.39 16.10
C TYR A 405 19.89 22.32 15.21
N GLY A 406 20.46 22.11 14.04
CA GLY A 406 19.87 21.20 13.05
C GLY A 406 20.64 21.21 11.73
N GLN A 407 19.94 20.90 10.66
CA GLN A 407 20.44 21.01 9.29
C GLN A 407 19.45 21.82 8.47
N ASP A 408 18.38 21.21 8.01
CA ASP A 408 17.38 21.83 7.15
C ASP A 408 16.19 22.38 7.93
N MET A 409 15.51 23.34 7.34
CA MET A 409 14.30 23.90 7.91
C MET A 409 13.26 24.19 6.83
N VAL A 410 12.02 24.35 7.27
CA VAL A 410 10.92 24.88 6.45
C VAL A 410 10.52 26.21 7.02
N LEU A 411 10.57 27.24 6.19
CA LEU A 411 10.08 28.57 6.51
C LEU A 411 8.63 28.69 6.01
N MET A 412 7.73 29.17 6.88
CA MET A 412 6.34 29.46 6.54
C MET A 412 6.12 30.96 6.54
N TYR A 413 5.55 31.48 5.45
CA TYR A 413 5.36 32.91 5.22
C TYR A 413 4.07 33.21 4.44
N ALA A 414 3.70 34.48 4.34
CA ALA A 414 2.59 34.92 3.50
C ALA A 414 3.11 35.59 2.23
N THR A 415 2.34 35.48 1.15
CA THR A 415 2.53 36.26 -0.08
C THR A 415 1.35 37.19 -0.29
N SER A 416 1.60 38.39 -0.83
CA SER A 416 0.60 39.44 -0.99
C SER A 416 0.88 40.35 -2.19
N PRO A 417 -0.09 41.20 -2.63
CA PRO A 417 0.17 42.19 -3.65
C PRO A 417 1.19 43.28 -3.26
N THR A 418 1.53 43.38 -1.98
CA THR A 418 2.59 44.25 -1.43
C THR A 418 3.82 43.46 -0.99
N GLY A 419 3.86 42.15 -1.35
CA GLY A 419 5.01 41.29 -1.01
C GLY A 419 6.28 41.77 -1.68
N GLY A 420 7.38 41.75 -0.91
CA GLY A 420 8.73 42.13 -1.37
C GLY A 420 9.68 40.94 -1.47
N MET A 421 10.93 41.25 -1.79
CA MET A 421 11.97 40.22 -1.88
C MET A 421 12.53 39.91 -0.48
N MET A 422 12.41 38.64 -0.08
CA MET A 422 12.98 38.14 1.17
C MET A 422 14.33 37.47 0.89
N GLU A 423 15.41 38.01 1.44
CA GLU A 423 16.72 37.35 1.43
C GLU A 423 16.85 36.45 2.65
N VAL A 424 17.22 35.19 2.39
CA VAL A 424 17.42 34.15 3.41
C VAL A 424 18.91 33.86 3.52
N LYS A 425 19.48 34.12 4.68
CA LYS A 425 20.87 33.79 5.00
C LYS A 425 20.93 32.75 6.10
N VAL A 426 21.95 31.91 6.04
CA VAL A 426 22.34 31.02 7.14
C VAL A 426 23.83 31.27 7.41
N ASP A 427 24.16 31.54 8.67
CA ASP A 427 25.53 31.89 9.12
C ASP A 427 26.18 33.02 8.30
N GLY A 428 25.34 33.95 7.83
CA GLY A 428 25.77 35.10 7.03
C GLY A 428 25.92 34.85 5.53
N GLU A 429 25.81 33.61 5.06
CA GLU A 429 25.79 33.24 3.63
C GLU A 429 24.38 33.28 3.07
N VAL A 430 24.20 33.88 1.88
CA VAL A 430 22.91 33.92 1.19
C VAL A 430 22.60 32.53 0.61
N ILE A 431 21.58 31.88 1.13
CA ILE A 431 21.10 30.57 0.64
C ILE A 431 20.14 30.76 -0.53
N THR A 432 19.16 31.68 -0.37
CA THR A 432 18.15 31.91 -1.41
C THR A 432 17.53 33.31 -1.26
N GLN A 433 16.87 33.76 -2.32
CA GLN A 433 16.00 34.95 -2.29
C GLN A 433 14.62 34.52 -2.74
N ILE A 434 13.61 34.87 -1.96
CA ILE A 434 12.22 34.48 -2.16
C ILE A 434 11.39 35.70 -2.50
N ASP A 435 10.76 35.69 -3.67
CA ASP A 435 9.78 36.72 -4.04
C ASP A 435 8.44 36.41 -3.33
N THR A 436 8.02 37.27 -2.43
CA THR A 436 6.76 37.12 -1.69
C THR A 436 5.58 37.87 -2.35
N TYR A 437 5.80 38.41 -3.57
CA TYR A 437 4.71 39.00 -4.36
C TYR A 437 3.73 37.95 -4.85
N SER A 438 2.43 38.25 -4.76
CA SER A 438 1.35 37.47 -5.34
C SER A 438 0.16 38.37 -5.67
N GLU A 439 -0.56 38.14 -6.75
CA GLU A 439 -1.78 38.90 -7.11
C GLU A 439 -2.88 38.85 -6.02
N THR A 440 -2.86 37.82 -5.18
CA THR A 440 -3.81 37.61 -4.08
C THR A 440 -3.06 37.25 -2.80
N ASN A 441 -3.61 37.58 -1.66
CA ASN A 441 -3.06 37.14 -0.38
C ASN A 441 -3.09 35.61 -0.31
N ARG A 442 -1.92 35.02 -0.05
CA ARG A 442 -1.77 33.60 0.27
C ARG A 442 -1.06 33.50 1.60
N TYR A 443 -1.63 32.69 2.45
CA TYR A 443 -1.07 32.38 3.76
C TYR A 443 -0.49 30.97 3.75
N ASP A 444 0.34 30.64 4.73
CA ASP A 444 0.92 29.31 4.91
C ASP A 444 1.72 28.79 3.68
N VAL A 445 2.35 29.72 2.95
CA VAL A 445 3.29 29.37 1.88
C VAL A 445 4.57 28.87 2.54
N THR A 446 5.12 27.76 2.06
CA THR A 446 6.30 27.13 2.65
C THR A 446 7.45 27.06 1.68
N GLU A 447 8.65 27.31 2.17
CA GLU A 447 9.92 27.11 1.44
C GLU A 447 10.88 26.29 2.29
N THR A 448 11.55 25.32 1.66
CA THR A 448 12.55 24.49 2.34
C THR A 448 13.92 25.11 2.16
N ILE A 449 14.58 25.42 3.26
CA ILE A 449 15.94 25.94 3.30
C ILE A 449 16.88 24.77 3.60
N GLU A 450 17.68 24.38 2.61
CA GLU A 450 18.65 23.30 2.74
C GLU A 450 20.01 23.85 3.17
N VAL A 451 20.63 23.23 4.19
CA VAL A 451 21.94 23.56 4.71
C VAL A 451 22.87 22.35 4.62
N GLU A 452 24.13 22.59 4.19
CA GLU A 452 25.04 21.46 3.91
C GLU A 452 25.45 20.65 5.15
N SER A 453 25.53 21.30 6.34
CA SER A 453 26.05 20.65 7.55
C SER A 453 25.06 20.67 8.71
N VAL A 454 25.18 19.67 9.57
CA VAL A 454 24.50 19.65 10.86
C VAL A 454 25.31 20.49 11.87
N GLY A 455 24.64 21.41 12.52
CA GLY A 455 25.32 22.27 13.48
C GLY A 455 24.40 23.29 14.16
N THR A 456 25.02 24.19 14.89
CA THR A 456 24.37 25.42 15.39
C THR A 456 24.44 26.47 14.29
N HIS A 457 23.30 26.98 13.90
CA HIS A 457 23.16 27.92 12.79
C HIS A 457 22.35 29.14 13.21
N GLU A 458 22.62 30.26 12.53
CA GLU A 458 21.81 31.46 12.62
C GLU A 458 21.11 31.71 11.27
N LEU A 459 19.78 31.54 11.26
CA LEU A 459 18.93 31.98 10.16
C LEU A 459 18.71 33.47 10.25
N THR A 460 18.99 34.23 9.19
CA THR A 460 18.69 35.66 9.07
C THR A 460 17.75 35.87 7.88
N LEU A 461 16.60 36.47 8.14
CA LEU A 461 15.60 36.85 7.14
C LEU A 461 15.64 38.39 6.99
N THR A 462 15.77 38.88 5.76
CA THR A 462 15.88 40.32 5.48
C THR A 462 14.91 40.73 4.38
N LEU A 463 14.13 41.80 4.60
CA LEU A 463 13.35 42.43 3.53
C LEU A 463 14.29 43.29 2.67
N VAL A 464 14.56 42.87 1.45
CA VAL A 464 15.41 43.58 0.50
C VAL A 464 14.54 44.34 -0.49
N THR A 465 14.30 45.63 -0.24
CA THR A 465 13.47 46.46 -1.10
C THR A 465 13.87 47.93 -0.98
N ASP A 466 13.57 48.70 -2.02
CA ASP A 466 13.68 50.15 -2.04
C ASP A 466 12.31 50.86 -2.04
N SER A 467 11.20 50.10 -1.94
CA SER A 467 9.83 50.58 -2.05
C SER A 467 8.96 50.19 -0.84
N GLU A 468 7.71 50.63 -0.82
CA GLU A 468 6.72 50.26 0.22
C GLU A 468 6.23 48.82 0.08
N GLU A 469 7.14 47.86 0.18
CA GLU A 469 6.85 46.44 0.17
C GLU A 469 6.79 45.89 1.59
N SER A 470 6.18 44.73 1.76
CA SER A 470 5.99 44.10 3.06
C SER A 470 6.49 42.65 3.06
N LEU A 471 6.89 42.19 4.23
CA LEU A 471 7.21 40.79 4.45
C LEU A 471 6.45 40.31 5.69
N ALA A 472 5.81 39.15 5.57
CA ALA A 472 5.09 38.51 6.67
C ALA A 472 5.53 37.04 6.79
N ILE A 473 6.12 36.71 7.94
CA ILE A 473 6.62 35.36 8.28
C ILE A 473 5.86 34.81 9.47
N ARG A 474 5.70 33.48 9.53
CA ARG A 474 4.92 32.84 10.60
C ARG A 474 5.74 31.87 11.43
N ASP A 475 6.16 30.77 10.83
CA ASP A 475 6.78 29.67 11.54
C ASP A 475 8.09 29.26 10.86
N VAL A 476 9.05 28.82 11.66
CA VAL A 476 10.19 28.03 11.22
C VAL A 476 10.03 26.62 11.80
N THR A 477 10.10 25.63 10.92
CA THR A 477 10.15 24.23 11.32
C THR A 477 11.57 23.73 11.12
N VAL A 478 12.30 23.48 12.22
CA VAL A 478 13.59 22.81 12.15
C VAL A 478 13.34 21.33 11.90
N LEU A 479 13.73 20.85 10.73
CA LEU A 479 13.47 19.48 10.29
C LEU A 479 14.31 18.48 11.08
N PRO A 480 13.78 17.26 11.30
CA PRO A 480 14.59 16.18 11.87
C PRO A 480 15.75 15.83 10.95
N ALA A 481 16.81 15.28 11.52
CA ALA A 481 18.00 14.90 10.78
C ALA A 481 17.66 13.95 9.61
N LYS A 482 18.23 14.22 8.42
CA LYS A 482 18.07 13.37 7.23
C LYS A 482 18.64 11.99 7.51
N ARG A 483 17.87 10.95 7.17
CA ARG A 483 18.35 9.58 7.18
C ARG A 483 19.24 9.37 5.94
N THR A 484 20.44 8.87 6.17
CA THR A 484 21.30 8.39 5.08
C THR A 484 21.46 6.90 5.19
N SER A 485 21.27 6.18 4.09
CA SER A 485 21.44 4.73 4.03
C SER A 485 22.27 4.31 2.82
N ASN A 486 23.03 3.24 2.98
CA ASN A 486 23.74 2.63 1.86
C ASN A 486 22.94 1.46 1.30
N LEU A 487 22.06 1.74 0.34
CA LEU A 487 21.19 0.74 -0.28
C LEU A 487 21.99 -0.43 -0.88
N GLY A 488 23.13 -0.16 -1.52
CA GLY A 488 23.97 -1.21 -2.08
C GLY A 488 24.48 -2.19 -1.01
N TYR A 489 24.86 -1.67 0.16
CA TYR A 489 25.28 -2.48 1.28
C TYR A 489 24.13 -3.29 1.89
N ILE A 490 22.95 -2.67 2.05
CA ILE A 490 21.74 -3.34 2.55
C ILE A 490 21.33 -4.50 1.63
N LEU A 491 21.29 -4.27 0.31
CA LEU A 491 20.99 -5.33 -0.66
C LEU A 491 22.07 -6.43 -0.66
N GLY A 492 23.33 -6.06 -0.45
CA GLY A 492 24.43 -7.00 -0.25
C GLY A 492 24.23 -7.91 0.98
N LEU A 493 23.79 -7.35 2.10
CA LEU A 493 23.44 -8.10 3.31
C LEU A 493 22.26 -9.06 3.06
N ILE A 494 21.22 -8.60 2.38
CA ILE A 494 20.10 -9.47 1.98
C ILE A 494 20.64 -10.62 1.11
N GLY A 495 21.46 -10.31 0.10
CA GLY A 495 22.09 -11.32 -0.75
C GLY A 495 22.93 -12.34 0.04
N ALA A 496 23.69 -11.87 1.03
CA ALA A 496 24.47 -12.75 1.91
C ALA A 496 23.56 -13.70 2.72
N VAL A 497 22.41 -13.21 3.22
CA VAL A 497 21.41 -14.06 3.87
C VAL A 497 20.88 -15.12 2.91
N GLN A 498 20.61 -14.76 1.63
CA GLN A 498 20.13 -15.72 0.63
C GLN A 498 21.17 -16.82 0.32
N VAL A 499 22.43 -16.43 0.17
CA VAL A 499 23.53 -17.39 -0.01
C VAL A 499 23.67 -18.29 1.23
N GLY A 500 23.61 -17.70 2.43
CA GLY A 500 23.60 -18.44 3.69
C GLY A 500 22.44 -19.43 3.80
N ALA A 501 21.24 -19.02 3.38
CA ALA A 501 20.04 -19.87 3.35
C ALA A 501 20.20 -21.06 2.40
N LEU A 502 20.75 -20.83 1.21
CA LEU A 502 21.05 -21.90 0.25
C LEU A 502 22.09 -22.87 0.80
N LEU A 503 23.21 -22.36 1.32
CA LEU A 503 24.26 -23.17 1.92
C LEU A 503 23.73 -23.99 3.11
N PHE A 504 23.02 -23.37 4.04
CA PHE A 504 22.40 -24.07 5.17
C PHE A 504 21.49 -25.19 4.67
N THR A 505 20.63 -24.90 3.70
CA THR A 505 19.69 -25.87 3.15
C THR A 505 20.39 -27.08 2.57
N VAL A 506 21.49 -26.89 1.80
CA VAL A 506 22.25 -27.97 1.13
C VAL A 506 23.13 -28.71 2.11
N LEU A 507 23.79 -28.02 3.05
CA LEU A 507 24.76 -28.60 3.98
C LEU A 507 24.15 -29.41 5.14
N GLY A 508 22.84 -29.52 5.25
CA GLY A 508 22.19 -30.36 6.26
C GLY A 508 20.94 -29.74 6.92
N GLY A 509 20.67 -28.46 6.71
CA GLY A 509 19.47 -27.79 7.27
C GLY A 509 18.17 -28.50 6.87
N ALA A 510 18.09 -29.02 5.65
CA ALA A 510 16.95 -29.81 5.20
C ALA A 510 16.74 -31.09 6.04
N HIS A 511 17.79 -31.71 6.58
CA HIS A 511 17.68 -32.85 7.46
C HIS A 511 17.20 -32.46 8.86
N LEU A 512 17.65 -31.30 9.38
CA LEU A 512 17.22 -30.80 10.69
C LEU A 512 15.70 -30.52 10.73
N VAL A 513 15.13 -30.05 9.63
CA VAL A 513 13.70 -29.71 9.56
C VAL A 513 12.84 -30.81 8.95
N SER A 514 13.40 -31.98 8.63
CA SER A 514 12.66 -33.06 7.93
C SER A 514 11.41 -33.51 8.68
N GLY A 515 11.51 -33.73 9.99
CA GLY A 515 10.37 -34.12 10.81
C GLY A 515 9.26 -33.06 10.86
N LEU A 516 9.65 -31.78 10.90
CA LEU A 516 8.66 -30.67 10.82
C LEU A 516 8.04 -30.61 9.42
N ALA A 517 8.83 -30.76 8.37
CA ALA A 517 8.36 -30.77 6.99
C ALA A 517 7.28 -31.86 6.76
N GLU A 518 7.47 -33.06 7.31
CA GLU A 518 6.50 -34.16 7.20
C GLU A 518 5.15 -33.85 7.84
N THR A 519 5.13 -32.99 8.85
CA THR A 519 3.90 -32.59 9.55
C THR A 519 3.14 -31.45 8.88
N LEU A 520 3.76 -30.74 7.93
CA LEU A 520 3.12 -29.59 7.28
C LEU A 520 1.96 -30.04 6.39
N THR A 521 0.80 -29.53 6.68
CA THR A 521 -0.40 -29.61 5.85
C THR A 521 -0.72 -28.19 5.35
N THR A 522 -1.67 -28.05 4.42
CA THR A 522 -2.13 -26.72 3.96
C THR A 522 -2.48 -25.81 5.12
N LYS A 523 -3.25 -26.33 6.11
CA LYS A 523 -3.60 -25.60 7.33
C LYS A 523 -2.37 -25.17 8.13
N ARG A 524 -1.41 -26.07 8.37
CA ARG A 524 -0.20 -25.75 9.15
C ARG A 524 0.73 -24.80 8.41
N SER A 525 0.77 -24.84 7.08
CA SER A 525 1.54 -23.90 6.28
C SER A 525 0.95 -22.49 6.31
N ILE A 526 -0.39 -22.36 6.36
CA ILE A 526 -1.05 -21.07 6.60
C ILE A 526 -0.72 -20.56 8.02
N LEU A 527 -0.82 -21.42 9.05
CA LEU A 527 -0.46 -21.05 10.43
C LEU A 527 0.99 -20.59 10.54
N LEU A 528 1.92 -21.23 9.83
CA LEU A 528 3.31 -20.79 9.74
C LEU A 528 3.42 -19.37 9.13
N SER A 529 2.66 -19.09 8.07
CA SER A 529 2.63 -17.75 7.48
C SER A 529 2.08 -16.70 8.46
N LEU A 530 1.01 -17.01 9.21
CA LEU A 530 0.43 -16.10 10.21
C LEU A 530 1.38 -15.86 11.38
N PHE A 531 2.15 -16.86 11.77
CA PHE A 531 3.22 -16.71 12.76
C PHE A 531 4.29 -15.73 12.27
N VAL A 532 4.73 -15.85 11.02
CA VAL A 532 5.68 -14.90 10.43
C VAL A 532 5.08 -13.49 10.31
N TYR A 533 3.80 -13.35 9.93
CA TYR A 533 3.12 -12.05 9.95
C TYR A 533 3.04 -11.43 11.35
N SER A 534 2.88 -12.24 12.39
CA SER A 534 2.94 -11.75 13.78
C SER A 534 4.33 -11.21 14.13
N ILE A 535 5.40 -11.90 13.69
CA ILE A 535 6.78 -11.40 13.82
C ILE A 535 6.96 -10.09 13.05
N ILE A 536 6.45 -10.00 11.81
CA ILE A 536 6.49 -8.79 10.99
C ILE A 536 5.81 -7.62 11.72
N ALA A 537 4.65 -7.82 12.33
CA ALA A 537 3.94 -6.76 13.05
C ALA A 537 4.68 -6.33 14.33
N ILE A 538 5.28 -7.27 15.08
CA ILE A 538 6.13 -6.95 16.23
C ILE A 538 7.35 -6.15 15.79
N TRP A 539 8.05 -6.62 14.77
CA TRP A 539 9.22 -5.92 14.24
C TRP A 539 8.84 -4.56 13.67
N GLY A 540 7.70 -4.45 12.96
CA GLY A 540 7.18 -3.21 12.45
C GLY A 540 7.02 -2.11 13.52
N TYR A 541 6.64 -2.47 14.76
CA TYR A 541 6.61 -1.54 15.89
C TYR A 541 7.99 -0.96 16.23
N PHE A 542 9.06 -1.78 16.10
CA PHE A 542 10.44 -1.41 16.46
C PHE A 542 11.28 -0.89 15.30
N VAL A 543 10.72 -0.83 14.08
CA VAL A 543 11.44 -0.30 12.90
C VAL A 543 11.95 1.10 13.18
N ASP A 544 13.27 1.27 13.02
CA ASP A 544 13.96 2.54 13.24
C ASP A 544 15.08 2.83 12.23
N SER A 545 15.28 1.94 11.28
CA SER A 545 16.31 2.08 10.25
C SER A 545 15.82 1.62 8.87
N SER A 546 16.43 2.16 7.81
CA SER A 546 16.24 1.68 6.45
C SER A 546 16.57 0.19 6.33
N LEU A 547 17.64 -0.27 7.01
CA LEU A 547 17.98 -1.69 7.07
C LEU A 547 16.80 -2.53 7.58
N ASP A 548 16.21 -2.16 8.72
CA ASP A 548 15.03 -2.85 9.28
C ASP A 548 13.89 -2.89 8.26
N PHE A 549 13.61 -1.75 7.62
CA PHE A 549 12.52 -1.64 6.66
C PHE A 549 12.71 -2.55 5.44
N TRP A 550 13.93 -2.62 4.87
CA TRP A 550 14.24 -3.48 3.73
C TRP A 550 14.19 -4.97 4.07
N LEU A 551 14.73 -5.37 5.24
CA LEU A 551 14.68 -6.74 5.70
C LEU A 551 13.24 -7.19 6.01
N LEU A 552 12.43 -6.28 6.55
CA LEU A 552 11.01 -6.50 6.80
C LEU A 552 10.22 -6.63 5.50
N ALA A 553 10.51 -5.79 4.50
CA ALA A 553 9.91 -5.90 3.16
C ALA A 553 10.23 -7.27 2.52
N TRP A 554 11.47 -7.75 2.64
CA TRP A 554 11.84 -9.09 2.19
C TRP A 554 11.03 -10.17 2.90
N MET A 555 10.85 -10.07 4.21
CA MET A 555 10.07 -11.04 5.00
C MET A 555 8.58 -11.04 4.60
N VAL A 556 8.00 -9.88 4.32
CA VAL A 556 6.64 -9.76 3.77
C VAL A 556 6.55 -10.49 2.43
N GLY A 557 7.51 -10.28 1.53
CA GLY A 557 7.58 -10.97 0.23
C GLY A 557 7.60 -12.50 0.36
N ILE A 558 8.28 -13.04 1.37
CA ILE A 558 8.31 -14.50 1.64
C ILE A 558 6.90 -15.06 1.88
N VAL A 559 6.07 -14.40 2.67
CA VAL A 559 4.80 -14.99 3.16
C VAL A 559 3.56 -14.54 2.40
N GLN A 560 3.62 -13.41 1.68
CA GLN A 560 2.45 -12.79 1.05
C GLN A 560 1.78 -13.71 0.02
N GLY A 561 2.53 -14.14 -1.00
CA GLY A 561 1.96 -14.98 -2.06
C GLY A 561 1.51 -16.36 -1.56
N GLY A 562 2.31 -16.94 -0.65
CA GLY A 562 2.03 -18.27 -0.11
C GLY A 562 0.76 -18.34 0.72
N SER A 563 0.53 -17.38 1.62
CA SER A 563 -0.65 -17.36 2.49
C SER A 563 -1.96 -17.24 1.70
N GLN A 564 -1.99 -16.43 0.65
CA GLN A 564 -3.18 -16.24 -0.18
C GLN A 564 -3.49 -17.48 -1.04
N ALA A 565 -2.46 -18.04 -1.70
CA ALA A 565 -2.61 -19.23 -2.53
C ALA A 565 -3.08 -20.45 -1.71
N LEU A 566 -2.46 -20.70 -0.55
CA LEU A 566 -2.82 -21.80 0.34
C LEU A 566 -4.22 -21.62 0.95
N SER A 567 -4.65 -20.42 1.26
CA SER A 567 -5.99 -20.13 1.77
C SER A 567 -7.05 -20.48 0.73
N ARG A 568 -6.82 -20.11 -0.53
CA ARG A 568 -7.70 -20.46 -1.65
C ARG A 568 -7.76 -21.98 -1.88
N SER A 569 -6.61 -22.65 -1.84
CA SER A 569 -6.52 -24.09 -1.96
C SER A 569 -7.24 -24.83 -0.82
N LEU A 570 -7.11 -24.35 0.43
CA LEU A 570 -7.81 -24.94 1.57
C LEU A 570 -9.32 -24.75 1.47
N TYR A 571 -9.77 -23.57 1.02
CA TYR A 571 -11.18 -23.31 0.76
C TYR A 571 -11.74 -24.26 -0.30
N ALA A 572 -11.03 -24.42 -1.42
CA ALA A 572 -11.40 -25.36 -2.47
C ALA A 572 -11.55 -26.80 -1.96
N ALA A 573 -10.59 -27.22 -1.13
CA ALA A 573 -10.57 -28.58 -0.57
C ALA A 573 -11.69 -28.87 0.45
N LEU A 574 -12.28 -27.83 1.03
CA LEU A 574 -13.41 -27.92 1.99
C LEU A 574 -14.76 -27.69 1.33
N SER A 575 -14.79 -27.25 0.08
CA SER A 575 -16.00 -26.93 -0.68
C SER A 575 -16.45 -28.12 -1.55
N PRO A 576 -17.75 -28.44 -1.62
CA PRO A 576 -18.22 -29.47 -2.54
C PRO A 576 -18.05 -29.04 -3.99
N ALA A 577 -17.54 -29.94 -4.84
CA ALA A 577 -17.27 -29.65 -6.25
C ALA A 577 -18.57 -29.31 -7.02
N SER A 578 -19.69 -29.93 -6.65
CA SER A 578 -21.02 -29.69 -7.21
C SER A 578 -21.51 -28.24 -7.05
N LYS A 579 -21.04 -27.52 -6.01
CA LYS A 579 -21.42 -26.14 -5.65
C LYS A 579 -20.27 -25.14 -5.75
N SER A 580 -19.15 -25.52 -6.38
CA SER A 580 -17.92 -24.73 -6.42
C SER A 580 -18.14 -23.31 -6.94
N GLY A 581 -18.93 -23.12 -7.99
CA GLY A 581 -19.20 -21.78 -8.56
C GLY A 581 -19.85 -20.82 -7.57
N GLU A 582 -20.88 -21.26 -6.85
CA GLU A 582 -21.58 -20.46 -5.84
C GLU A 582 -20.68 -20.17 -4.63
N PHE A 583 -19.98 -21.19 -4.13
CA PHE A 583 -19.13 -21.08 -2.96
C PHE A 583 -17.90 -20.20 -3.22
N PHE A 584 -17.27 -20.31 -4.39
CA PHE A 584 -16.17 -19.41 -4.78
C PHE A 584 -16.64 -17.96 -5.01
N GLY A 585 -17.85 -17.76 -5.55
CA GLY A 585 -18.47 -16.43 -5.62
C GLY A 585 -18.66 -15.83 -4.22
N PHE A 586 -19.10 -16.63 -3.27
CA PHE A 586 -19.21 -16.25 -1.87
C PHE A 586 -17.85 -15.95 -1.24
N PHE A 587 -16.83 -16.78 -1.45
CA PHE A 587 -15.47 -16.56 -0.97
C PHE A 587 -14.87 -15.25 -1.48
N SER A 588 -15.04 -14.98 -2.78
CA SER A 588 -14.60 -13.71 -3.38
C SER A 588 -15.30 -12.50 -2.73
N THR A 589 -16.58 -12.61 -2.44
CA THR A 589 -17.33 -11.58 -1.73
C THR A 589 -16.81 -11.42 -0.30
N MET A 590 -16.62 -12.51 0.43
CA MET A 590 -16.11 -12.48 1.81
C MET A 590 -14.68 -11.97 1.90
N SER A 591 -13.83 -12.26 0.93
CA SER A 591 -12.47 -11.72 0.88
C SER A 591 -12.44 -10.20 0.75
N LYS A 592 -13.46 -9.58 0.14
CA LYS A 592 -13.61 -8.11 0.08
C LYS A 592 -14.07 -7.54 1.42
N PHE A 593 -14.99 -8.23 2.11
CA PHE A 593 -15.38 -7.85 3.46
C PHE A 593 -14.23 -7.97 4.48
N SER A 594 -13.33 -8.94 4.28
CA SER A 594 -12.17 -9.16 5.15
C SER A 594 -11.10 -8.07 5.08
N SER A 595 -11.28 -7.01 4.32
CA SER A 595 -10.28 -5.94 4.20
C SER A 595 -10.78 -4.59 4.73
N ILE A 596 -11.90 -4.57 5.46
CA ILE A 596 -12.54 -3.36 5.95
C ILE A 596 -12.14 -3.03 7.39
N THR A 597 -12.11 -4.05 8.25
CA THR A 597 -11.98 -3.87 9.71
C THR A 597 -10.56 -3.49 10.10
N GLY A 598 -9.55 -4.06 9.44
CA GLY A 598 -8.15 -3.81 9.74
C GLY A 598 -7.74 -2.34 9.57
N PRO A 599 -7.99 -1.70 8.42
CA PRO A 599 -7.73 -0.26 8.27
C PRO A 599 -8.52 0.61 9.25
N LEU A 600 -9.74 0.21 9.64
CA LEU A 600 -10.52 0.91 10.67
C LEU A 600 -9.89 0.79 12.05
N ILE A 601 -9.44 -0.42 12.44
CA ILE A 601 -8.70 -0.63 13.70
C ILE A 601 -7.43 0.20 13.67
N PHE A 602 -6.70 0.17 12.57
CA PHE A 602 -5.47 0.95 12.38
C PHE A 602 -5.72 2.44 12.59
N ALA A 603 -6.71 3.01 11.92
CA ALA A 603 -7.10 4.41 12.06
C ALA A 603 -7.57 4.76 13.48
N ALA A 604 -8.35 3.89 14.13
CA ALA A 604 -8.81 4.10 15.49
C ALA A 604 -7.64 4.14 16.50
N VAL A 605 -6.67 3.23 16.35
CA VAL A 605 -5.48 3.19 17.21
C VAL A 605 -4.63 4.46 17.00
N ILE A 606 -4.46 4.94 15.77
CA ILE A 606 -3.78 6.22 15.51
C ILE A 606 -4.52 7.37 16.21
N SER A 607 -5.85 7.41 16.13
CA SER A 607 -6.65 8.46 16.77
C SER A 607 -6.49 8.49 18.29
N ILE A 608 -6.19 7.34 18.91
CA ILE A 608 -6.00 7.22 20.38
C ILE A 608 -4.56 7.57 20.78
N PHE A 609 -3.57 7.09 20.03
CA PHE A 609 -2.16 7.17 20.41
C PHE A 609 -1.37 8.27 19.69
N GLY A 610 -1.95 8.90 18.67
CA GLY A 610 -1.32 9.98 17.90
C GLY A 610 -0.18 9.54 16.96
N ASN A 611 0.10 8.23 16.86
CA ASN A 611 1.12 7.67 15.95
C ASN A 611 0.78 6.26 15.48
N SER A 612 1.41 5.81 14.40
CA SER A 612 1.07 4.53 13.75
C SER A 612 1.80 3.30 14.32
N ARG A 613 2.82 3.46 15.17
CA ARG A 613 3.55 2.31 15.74
C ARG A 613 2.64 1.35 16.54
N PRO A 614 1.82 1.83 17.50
CA PRO A 614 0.84 0.96 18.17
C PRO A 614 -0.19 0.37 17.23
N ALA A 615 -0.54 1.09 16.13
CA ALA A 615 -1.50 0.61 15.16
C ALA A 615 -0.98 -0.61 14.38
N VAL A 616 0.30 -0.63 13.99
CA VAL A 616 0.93 -1.83 13.39
C VAL A 616 0.89 -3.00 14.36
N LEU A 617 1.20 -2.78 15.63
CA LEU A 617 1.18 -3.83 16.65
C LEU A 617 -0.22 -4.40 16.88
N SER A 618 -1.28 -3.58 16.77
CA SER A 618 -2.67 -4.02 16.97
C SER A 618 -3.10 -5.11 15.97
N LEU A 619 -2.47 -5.17 14.79
CA LEU A 619 -2.78 -6.17 13.77
C LEU A 619 -2.45 -7.61 14.19
N ILE A 620 -1.57 -7.78 15.18
CA ILE A 620 -1.27 -9.10 15.78
C ILE A 620 -2.54 -9.77 16.30
N ALA A 621 -3.47 -9.00 16.85
CA ALA A 621 -4.73 -9.55 17.35
C ALA A 621 -5.49 -10.29 16.24
N LEU A 622 -5.49 -9.77 15.00
CA LEU A 622 -6.13 -10.41 13.85
C LEU A 622 -5.43 -11.72 13.48
N PHE A 623 -4.09 -11.77 13.53
CA PHE A 623 -3.33 -12.99 13.23
C PHE A 623 -3.49 -14.04 14.32
N ILE A 624 -3.49 -13.66 15.59
CA ILE A 624 -3.70 -14.59 16.71
C ILE A 624 -5.13 -15.14 16.67
N VAL A 625 -6.14 -14.29 16.61
CA VAL A 625 -7.55 -14.73 16.61
C VAL A 625 -7.84 -15.58 15.37
N GLY A 626 -7.44 -15.11 14.18
CA GLY A 626 -7.61 -15.87 12.94
C GLY A 626 -6.84 -17.20 12.96
N GLY A 627 -5.61 -17.21 13.50
CA GLY A 627 -4.80 -18.41 13.65
C GLY A 627 -5.41 -19.43 14.63
N VAL A 628 -5.93 -18.98 15.78
CA VAL A 628 -6.61 -19.86 16.77
C VAL A 628 -7.87 -20.47 16.17
N LEU A 629 -8.68 -19.68 15.45
CA LEU A 629 -9.87 -20.20 14.76
C LEU A 629 -9.48 -21.19 13.65
N LEU A 630 -8.46 -20.89 12.87
CA LEU A 630 -7.95 -21.80 11.84
C LEU A 630 -7.43 -23.11 12.44
N ALA A 631 -6.76 -23.05 13.60
CA ALA A 631 -6.27 -24.25 14.29
C ALA A 631 -7.38 -25.20 14.69
N GLN A 632 -8.61 -24.70 14.95
CA GLN A 632 -9.78 -25.49 15.33
C GLN A 632 -10.48 -26.16 14.12
N VAL A 633 -10.12 -25.83 12.88
CA VAL A 633 -10.70 -26.43 11.67
C VAL A 633 -10.22 -27.88 11.51
N ASP A 634 -11.14 -28.83 11.43
CA ASP A 634 -10.82 -30.23 11.06
C ASP A 634 -10.93 -30.41 9.55
N VAL A 635 -9.77 -30.30 8.88
CA VAL A 635 -9.68 -30.38 7.42
C VAL A 635 -10.14 -31.74 6.88
N GLN A 636 -9.91 -32.83 7.64
CA GLN A 636 -10.31 -34.17 7.18
C GLN A 636 -11.81 -34.38 7.29
N ALA A 637 -12.43 -33.92 8.36
CA ALA A 637 -13.89 -33.96 8.52
C ALA A 637 -14.56 -33.08 7.46
N GLY A 638 -14.03 -31.88 7.20
CA GLY A 638 -14.57 -30.99 6.16
C GLY A 638 -14.48 -31.59 4.76
N LYS A 639 -13.35 -32.22 4.39
CA LYS A 639 -13.21 -32.91 3.10
C LYS A 639 -14.19 -34.08 2.94
N ARG A 640 -14.33 -34.92 3.96
CA ARG A 640 -15.30 -36.04 3.92
C ARG A 640 -16.71 -35.55 3.69
N HIS A 641 -17.14 -34.49 4.38
CA HIS A 641 -18.47 -33.90 4.20
C HIS A 641 -18.68 -33.35 2.78
N ALA A 642 -17.66 -32.69 2.21
CA ALA A 642 -17.71 -32.22 0.83
C ALA A 642 -17.77 -33.35 -0.18
N ASP A 643 -17.06 -34.46 0.04
CA ASP A 643 -17.06 -35.67 -0.83
C ASP A 643 -18.39 -36.45 -0.74
N GLU A 644 -19.00 -36.54 0.44
CA GLU A 644 -20.30 -37.15 0.64
C GLU A 644 -21.39 -36.44 -0.17
N ASP A 645 -21.38 -35.11 -0.21
CA ASP A 645 -22.34 -34.31 -0.98
C ASP A 645 -22.10 -34.46 -2.50
N ASN A 646 -20.83 -34.55 -2.93
CA ASN A 646 -20.50 -34.83 -4.33
C ASN A 646 -21.01 -36.21 -4.81
N SER A 647 -21.00 -37.22 -3.92
CA SER A 647 -21.46 -38.58 -4.25
C SER A 647 -22.98 -38.74 -4.22
N SER A 648 -23.69 -37.86 -3.51
CA SER A 648 -25.14 -37.84 -3.38
C SER A 648 -25.86 -37.10 -4.50
N THR A 649 -25.14 -36.31 -5.31
CA THR A 649 -25.71 -35.60 -6.45
C THR A 649 -25.56 -36.46 -7.72
N PRO A 650 -26.65 -36.95 -8.34
CA PRO A 650 -26.56 -37.73 -9.59
C PRO A 650 -25.95 -36.83 -10.70
N ALA A 651 -25.03 -37.38 -11.49
CA ALA A 651 -24.33 -36.76 -12.60
C ALA A 651 -25.24 -36.26 -13.73
#